data_a92be25166c7685c3e38c97832662b17
#
_entry.id   a92be25166c7685c3e38c97832662b17
#
_cell.length_a   1.000
_cell.length_b   1.000
_cell.length_c   1.000
_cell.angle_alpha   90.00
_cell.angle_beta   90.00
_cell.angle_gamma   90.00
#
_symmetry.space_group_name_H-M   'P 1'
#
loop_
_entity.id
_entity.type
_entity.pdbx_description
1 polymer ?
#
loop_
_entity_poly.entity_id
_entity_poly.type
_entity_poly.pdbx_seq_one_letter_code
_entity_poly.pdbx_strand_id
1 'polypeptide(L)'
;MYADIIVDITHEKLDKVFQYRIPSHLEGMLKVGMEVVVPFGMGNKEIKGYVTGFSERAEYAPEKMKEVLKIAEESVAIESKLVALAAWMKESYGGTMIQALKTVLPIKKKEKAKEKQKVRLLLPEAEGKEKLELYLHKNQKARARLLAALLDQPEQDYDFLIHKLNLTRSVVRALEEQKVLALESEQVYRNPVIYQQKEQKEIIYTEEQQAAIRTFSKDYEQGIRKTYLLYGVTGSGKTEVYMEMIDKVLSEGRQAIVLIPEIALTYQTVMRFYTRFGGRVSILNSRMSQGERYDQMERVKKGEVDIMIGPRSALFTPFERLGLIVIDEEHEPTYKSEQVPRFHARETAIERARMEGASVVLGSATPSLEAFYACECGRYQMLRLRNRTGKQALPEVYVADMREELKHGNRSILSDRLKVLMQDRLEKKEQIMLFLNRRGYAGFVSFRACGYVVKCPHCDVSLSVHRGGKMVCHYCGYETQTVKNCPVCGSPYIGGFRAGTQQIEDLVKREFPQARVLRMDMDTTKNKGGHEKILAKFADEEADIMIGTQMIVKGHDFPNVTLVGVLAADMSLYSDDYRSGERTFQLLTQAAGRAGRGRRPGEVIIQTYSPDHYSIRMAARQDYEGFYEKEMNYRDLMGYPPASQLMAVLMTGSDENKLTTAAEYLKKYAIRVSADGEVQVIGPASPSVGKVNDVYRKVIYLKSEEYQVLVRIKNHMERYIEINRGFANMRIQFDFNPMNIF
;
A
#
# COMPACT_ATOMS: atom_id res chain seq x y z
N MET A 1 18.52 -37.57 8.45
CA MET A 1 18.02 -36.20 8.66
C MET A 1 16.63 -36.08 8.03
N TYR A 2 15.73 -35.30 8.62
CA TYR A 2 14.35 -35.10 8.14
C TYR A 2 14.12 -33.62 7.83
N ALA A 3 13.33 -33.35 6.79
CA ALA A 3 12.89 -31.99 6.46
C ALA A 3 11.48 -31.75 7.00
N ASP A 4 11.32 -30.67 7.70
CA ASP A 4 10.05 -30.18 8.22
C ASP A 4 9.40 -29.29 7.14
N ILE A 5 8.27 -29.74 6.56
CA ILE A 5 7.69 -29.13 5.36
C ILE A 5 6.25 -28.71 5.60
N ILE A 6 5.93 -27.48 5.21
CA ILE A 6 4.55 -26.98 5.07
C ILE A 6 4.12 -27.20 3.62
N VAL A 7 3.07 -28.01 3.42
CA VAL A 7 2.56 -28.32 2.09
C VAL A 7 1.73 -27.18 1.50
N ASP A 8 1.77 -26.98 0.19
CA ASP A 8 1.02 -25.93 -0.51
C ASP A 8 -0.46 -26.30 -0.68
N ILE A 9 -1.12 -26.47 0.46
CA ILE A 9 -2.57 -26.68 0.53
C ILE A 9 -3.16 -25.67 1.52
N THR A 10 -3.99 -24.76 1.00
CA THR A 10 -4.66 -23.74 1.82
C THR A 10 -5.88 -24.34 2.51
N HIS A 11 -5.67 -25.21 3.49
CA HIS A 11 -6.72 -25.82 4.31
C HIS A 11 -6.24 -25.91 5.75
N GLU A 12 -7.01 -25.37 6.68
CA GLU A 12 -6.65 -25.29 8.11
C GLU A 12 -6.24 -26.63 8.72
N LYS A 13 -6.95 -27.72 8.40
CA LYS A 13 -6.62 -29.07 8.88
C LYS A 13 -5.25 -29.60 8.42
N LEU A 14 -4.70 -29.01 7.36
CA LEU A 14 -3.40 -29.38 6.78
C LEU A 14 -2.33 -28.31 7.07
N ASP A 15 -2.66 -27.30 7.88
CA ASP A 15 -1.75 -26.24 8.30
C ASP A 15 -0.86 -26.68 9.46
N LYS A 16 -0.11 -27.73 9.23
CA LYS A 16 0.88 -28.31 10.15
C LYS A 16 2.13 -28.71 9.40
N VAL A 17 3.19 -28.85 10.15
CA VAL A 17 4.45 -29.37 9.62
C VAL A 17 4.31 -30.87 9.36
N PHE A 18 4.77 -31.28 8.20
CA PHE A 18 4.90 -32.70 7.82
C PHE A 18 6.38 -33.04 7.67
N GLN A 19 6.82 -34.08 8.35
CA GLN A 19 8.18 -34.55 8.21
C GLN A 19 8.33 -35.48 7.00
N TYR A 20 9.42 -35.26 6.26
CA TYR A 20 9.82 -36.07 5.12
C TYR A 20 11.28 -36.46 5.26
N ARG A 21 11.63 -37.67 4.87
CA ARG A 21 13.04 -38.12 4.82
C ARG A 21 13.76 -37.37 3.70
N ILE A 22 14.99 -36.97 3.95
CA ILE A 22 15.84 -36.37 2.93
C ILE A 22 16.62 -37.50 2.25
N PRO A 23 16.42 -37.74 0.94
CA PRO A 23 17.17 -38.72 0.21
C PRO A 23 18.66 -38.31 0.08
N SER A 24 19.57 -39.26 -0.03
CA SER A 24 21.02 -39.03 -0.03
C SER A 24 21.49 -38.02 -1.10
N HIS A 25 20.85 -38.04 -2.26
CA HIS A 25 21.18 -37.08 -3.35
C HIS A 25 20.76 -35.64 -3.09
N LEU A 26 19.92 -35.38 -2.07
CA LEU A 26 19.48 -34.03 -1.67
C LEU A 26 20.10 -33.59 -0.32
N GLU A 27 20.86 -34.46 0.34
CA GLU A 27 21.55 -34.11 1.57
C GLU A 27 22.56 -32.98 1.34
N GLY A 28 22.53 -31.96 2.21
CA GLY A 28 23.37 -30.76 2.10
C GLY A 28 22.90 -29.73 1.03
N MET A 29 21.98 -30.10 0.14
CA MET A 29 21.45 -29.21 -0.88
C MET A 29 20.20 -28.46 -0.40
N LEU A 30 19.39 -29.07 0.46
CA LEU A 30 18.17 -28.45 0.99
C LEU A 30 18.51 -27.38 2.03
N LYS A 31 17.80 -26.27 1.93
CA LYS A 31 17.87 -25.16 2.89
C LYS A 31 16.45 -24.74 3.31
N VAL A 32 16.33 -24.16 4.51
CA VAL A 32 15.08 -23.55 4.96
C VAL A 32 14.61 -22.51 3.94
N GLY A 33 13.32 -22.51 3.66
CA GLY A 33 12.69 -21.62 2.67
C GLY A 33 12.66 -22.15 1.25
N MET A 34 13.32 -23.25 0.93
CA MET A 34 13.23 -23.86 -0.40
C MET A 34 11.88 -24.52 -0.64
N GLU A 35 11.38 -24.36 -1.86
CA GLU A 35 10.20 -25.08 -2.35
C GLU A 35 10.62 -26.46 -2.87
N VAL A 36 9.95 -27.49 -2.39
CA VAL A 36 10.20 -28.88 -2.77
C VAL A 36 8.92 -29.55 -3.26
N VAL A 37 9.06 -30.63 -3.99
CA VAL A 37 7.96 -31.51 -4.38
C VAL A 37 7.97 -32.73 -3.49
N VAL A 38 6.82 -33.04 -2.89
CA VAL A 38 6.64 -34.16 -1.95
C VAL A 38 5.41 -34.99 -2.29
N PRO A 39 5.41 -36.31 -2.03
CA PRO A 39 4.24 -37.15 -2.17
C PRO A 39 3.30 -36.97 -0.98
N PHE A 40 2.03 -36.65 -1.22
CA PHE A 40 1.05 -36.34 -0.18
C PHE A 40 -0.22 -37.24 -0.28
N GLY A 41 -0.80 -37.54 0.88
CA GLY A 41 -2.02 -38.35 0.99
C GLY A 41 -1.82 -39.83 0.65
N MET A 42 -2.88 -40.64 0.72
CA MET A 42 -2.80 -42.09 0.44
C MET A 42 -2.46 -42.41 -1.03
N GLY A 43 -2.82 -41.52 -1.95
CA GLY A 43 -2.55 -41.67 -3.37
C GLY A 43 -1.19 -41.14 -3.83
N ASN A 44 -0.29 -40.75 -2.94
CA ASN A 44 1.05 -40.19 -3.24
C ASN A 44 1.03 -39.08 -4.32
N LYS A 45 -0.01 -38.23 -4.30
CA LYS A 45 -0.08 -37.11 -5.22
C LYS A 45 1.09 -36.17 -4.99
N GLU A 46 1.81 -35.84 -6.06
CA GLU A 46 2.89 -34.87 -5.99
C GLU A 46 2.33 -33.48 -5.70
N ILE A 47 2.77 -32.87 -4.62
CA ILE A 47 2.43 -31.50 -4.25
C ILE A 47 3.66 -30.72 -3.90
N LYS A 48 3.60 -29.41 -4.00
CA LYS A 48 4.65 -28.50 -3.56
C LYS A 48 4.54 -28.25 -2.06
N GLY A 49 5.67 -27.92 -1.44
CA GLY A 49 5.75 -27.49 -0.04
C GLY A 49 7.03 -26.70 0.20
N TYR A 50 7.07 -25.99 1.33
CA TYR A 50 8.23 -25.21 1.73
C TYR A 50 8.91 -25.84 2.92
N VAL A 51 10.24 -25.96 2.85
CA VAL A 51 11.07 -26.41 3.98
C VAL A 51 11.10 -25.31 5.04
N THR A 52 10.63 -25.60 6.23
CA THR A 52 10.61 -24.68 7.36
C THR A 52 11.65 -24.98 8.43
N GLY A 53 12.20 -26.18 8.42
CA GLY A 53 13.22 -26.61 9.36
C GLY A 53 13.78 -27.98 9.02
N PHE A 54 14.70 -28.45 9.86
CA PHE A 54 15.27 -29.77 9.81
C PHE A 54 15.25 -30.40 11.19
N SER A 55 14.99 -31.72 11.26
CA SER A 55 14.92 -32.48 12.50
C SER A 55 15.84 -33.73 12.40
N GLU A 56 16.51 -34.05 13.48
CA GLU A 56 17.31 -35.30 13.56
C GLU A 56 16.45 -36.49 13.99
N ARG A 57 15.36 -36.24 14.73
CA ARG A 57 14.44 -37.26 15.23
C ARG A 57 13.18 -37.32 14.39
N ALA A 58 12.76 -38.56 14.11
CA ALA A 58 11.49 -38.82 13.46
C ALA A 58 10.34 -38.66 14.47
N GLU A 59 9.31 -37.89 14.12
CA GLU A 59 8.04 -37.79 14.90
C GLU A 59 7.13 -39.01 14.69
N TYR A 60 7.35 -39.73 13.59
CA TYR A 60 6.59 -40.93 13.21
C TYR A 60 7.52 -42.13 12.95
N ALA A 61 6.93 -43.32 12.80
CA ALA A 61 7.68 -44.52 12.45
C ALA A 61 8.50 -44.29 11.16
N PRO A 62 9.83 -44.38 11.23
CA PRO A 62 10.72 -44.05 10.08
C PRO A 62 10.40 -44.83 8.81
N GLU A 63 9.89 -46.08 8.94
CA GLU A 63 9.50 -46.95 7.83
C GLU A 63 8.29 -46.46 7.03
N LYS A 64 7.44 -45.64 7.65
CA LYS A 64 6.22 -45.07 7.02
C LYS A 64 6.45 -43.64 6.50
N MET A 65 7.65 -43.11 6.73
CA MET A 65 7.95 -41.73 6.36
C MET A 65 8.32 -41.62 4.89
N LYS A 66 7.62 -40.74 4.17
CA LYS A 66 7.86 -40.49 2.76
C LYS A 66 9.09 -39.63 2.54
N GLU A 67 9.66 -39.67 1.34
CA GLU A 67 10.84 -38.90 0.97
C GLU A 67 10.49 -37.66 0.13
N VAL A 68 11.35 -36.64 0.23
CA VAL A 68 11.32 -35.51 -0.68
C VAL A 68 11.66 -35.99 -2.09
N LEU A 69 10.84 -35.70 -3.09
CA LEU A 69 11.06 -36.16 -4.45
C LEU A 69 12.14 -35.36 -5.17
N LYS A 70 12.02 -34.04 -5.12
CA LYS A 70 12.94 -33.10 -5.77
C LYS A 70 12.78 -31.67 -5.24
N ILE A 71 13.79 -30.84 -5.47
CA ILE A 71 13.69 -29.39 -5.33
C ILE A 71 12.89 -28.86 -6.54
N ALA A 72 12.00 -27.92 -6.31
CA ALA A 72 11.22 -27.30 -7.40
C ALA A 72 12.13 -26.38 -8.23
N GLU A 73 12.38 -26.73 -9.49
CA GLU A 73 13.37 -26.09 -10.37
C GLU A 73 13.09 -24.59 -10.64
N GLU A 74 11.83 -24.21 -10.71
CA GLU A 74 11.40 -22.83 -11.01
C GLU A 74 11.09 -21.99 -9.75
N SER A 75 11.39 -22.51 -8.55
CA SER A 75 11.03 -21.82 -7.32
C SER A 75 12.13 -20.86 -6.85
N VAL A 76 11.69 -19.83 -6.14
CA VAL A 76 12.56 -18.90 -5.41
C VAL A 76 12.54 -19.29 -3.94
N ALA A 77 13.73 -19.53 -3.35
CA ALA A 77 13.82 -19.80 -1.92
C ALA A 77 13.45 -18.56 -1.11
N ILE A 78 12.74 -18.79 0.00
CA ILE A 78 12.43 -17.75 1.00
C ILE A 78 13.59 -17.73 2.00
N GLU A 79 14.06 -16.54 2.34
CA GLU A 79 15.11 -16.44 3.37
C GLU A 79 14.58 -16.81 4.75
N SER A 80 15.41 -17.43 5.58
CA SER A 80 15.03 -17.93 6.91
C SER A 80 14.42 -16.86 7.81
N LYS A 81 14.89 -15.60 7.72
CA LYS A 81 14.33 -14.45 8.44
C LYS A 81 12.89 -14.14 8.01
N LEU A 82 12.59 -14.26 6.72
CA LEU A 82 11.24 -14.07 6.19
C LEU A 82 10.32 -15.26 6.53
N VAL A 83 10.85 -16.47 6.66
CA VAL A 83 10.09 -17.63 7.18
C VAL A 83 9.68 -17.39 8.64
N ALA A 84 10.59 -16.86 9.47
CA ALA A 84 10.28 -16.49 10.85
C ALA A 84 9.23 -15.37 10.92
N LEU A 85 9.34 -14.38 10.06
CA LEU A 85 8.34 -13.30 9.95
C LEU A 85 6.97 -13.85 9.51
N ALA A 86 6.92 -14.80 8.57
CA ALA A 86 5.69 -15.48 8.16
C ALA A 86 5.03 -16.24 9.32
N ALA A 87 5.82 -16.91 10.15
CA ALA A 87 5.31 -17.60 11.34
C ALA A 87 4.69 -16.61 12.33
N TRP A 88 5.35 -15.49 12.60
CA TRP A 88 4.81 -14.43 13.44
C TRP A 88 3.52 -13.82 12.84
N MET A 89 3.49 -13.61 11.52
CA MET A 89 2.28 -13.10 10.84
C MET A 89 1.10 -14.06 10.97
N LYS A 90 1.33 -15.37 10.84
CA LYS A 90 0.29 -16.38 11.08
C LYS A 90 -0.24 -16.30 12.52
N GLU A 91 0.65 -16.26 13.50
CA GLU A 91 0.26 -16.20 14.91
C GLU A 91 -0.53 -14.93 15.24
N SER A 92 -0.04 -13.78 14.79
CA SER A 92 -0.61 -12.46 15.11
C SER A 92 -1.89 -12.14 14.36
N TYR A 93 -2.04 -12.59 13.10
CA TYR A 93 -3.16 -12.20 12.24
C TYR A 93 -4.08 -13.35 11.84
N GLY A 94 -3.69 -14.59 12.13
CA GLY A 94 -4.44 -15.79 11.71
C GLY A 94 -4.21 -16.18 10.25
N GLY A 95 -4.94 -17.20 9.82
CA GLY A 95 -4.76 -17.84 8.52
C GLY A 95 -3.77 -19.01 8.58
N THR A 96 -3.39 -19.52 7.41
CA THR A 96 -2.49 -20.67 7.31
C THR A 96 -1.04 -20.26 7.09
N MET A 97 -0.10 -21.10 7.52
CA MET A 97 1.34 -20.86 7.32
C MET A 97 1.70 -20.71 5.84
N ILE A 98 1.04 -21.49 4.96
CA ILE A 98 1.27 -21.36 3.51
C ILE A 98 0.79 -20.00 2.96
N GLN A 99 -0.27 -19.40 3.50
CA GLN A 99 -0.71 -18.06 3.12
C GLN A 99 0.31 -17.02 3.57
N ALA A 100 0.84 -17.15 4.77
CA ALA A 100 1.88 -16.27 5.30
C ALA A 100 3.18 -16.39 4.50
N LEU A 101 3.64 -17.62 4.20
CA LEU A 101 4.82 -17.86 3.35
C LEU A 101 4.67 -17.25 1.94
N LYS A 102 3.50 -17.43 1.30
CA LYS A 102 3.21 -16.81 -0.01
C LYS A 102 3.13 -15.28 0.04
N THR A 103 2.84 -14.72 1.20
CA THR A 103 2.78 -13.25 1.38
C THR A 103 4.19 -12.66 1.46
N VAL A 104 5.10 -13.31 2.18
CA VAL A 104 6.50 -12.85 2.32
C VAL A 104 7.36 -13.17 1.09
N LEU A 105 6.86 -13.97 0.16
CA LEU A 105 7.56 -14.31 -1.07
C LEU A 105 7.31 -13.22 -2.13
N PRO A 106 8.31 -12.39 -2.43
CA PRO A 106 8.13 -11.26 -3.35
C PRO A 106 7.95 -11.70 -4.81
N ILE A 107 8.43 -12.91 -5.14
CA ILE A 107 8.39 -13.47 -6.49
C ILE A 107 7.94 -14.94 -6.42
N LYS A 108 7.03 -15.32 -7.29
CA LYS A 108 6.44 -16.67 -7.28
C LYS A 108 7.19 -17.69 -8.14
N LYS A 109 7.91 -17.24 -9.16
CA LYS A 109 8.64 -18.11 -10.11
C LYS A 109 9.94 -17.46 -10.56
N LYS A 110 10.93 -18.28 -10.87
CA LYS A 110 12.13 -17.86 -11.59
C LYS A 110 11.75 -17.49 -13.02
N GLU A 111 12.29 -16.41 -13.50
CA GLU A 111 12.15 -15.96 -14.89
C GLU A 111 13.50 -16.07 -15.60
N LYS A 112 13.47 -16.40 -16.91
CA LYS A 112 14.69 -16.40 -17.69
C LYS A 112 15.27 -14.99 -17.75
N ALA A 113 16.55 -14.88 -17.48
CA ALA A 113 17.29 -13.63 -17.63
C ALA A 113 17.14 -13.11 -19.06
N LYS A 114 17.01 -11.80 -19.22
CA LYS A 114 17.09 -11.19 -20.55
C LYS A 114 18.55 -11.09 -20.92
N GLU A 115 18.94 -11.85 -21.93
CA GLU A 115 20.29 -11.78 -22.49
C GLU A 115 20.28 -10.82 -23.69
N LYS A 116 21.21 -9.90 -23.67
CA LYS A 116 21.61 -9.14 -24.87
C LYS A 116 22.86 -9.74 -25.41
N GLN A 117 22.85 -10.06 -26.69
CA GLN A 117 24.05 -10.53 -27.38
C GLN A 117 24.80 -9.33 -27.95
N LYS A 118 26.08 -9.26 -27.67
CA LYS A 118 27.03 -8.34 -28.28
C LYS A 118 27.94 -9.09 -29.23
N VAL A 119 28.26 -8.45 -30.33
CA VAL A 119 29.24 -8.97 -31.31
C VAL A 119 30.54 -8.21 -31.14
N ARG A 120 31.59 -8.91 -30.81
CA ARG A 120 32.92 -8.34 -30.63
C ARG A 120 33.88 -8.86 -31.68
N LEU A 121 34.62 -7.97 -32.36
CA LEU A 121 35.68 -8.33 -33.30
C LEU A 121 36.86 -8.96 -32.52
N LEU A 122 37.34 -10.11 -32.98
CA LEU A 122 38.49 -10.80 -32.40
C LEU A 122 39.80 -10.56 -33.15
N LEU A 123 39.72 -10.10 -34.40
CA LEU A 123 40.89 -9.89 -35.23
C LEU A 123 41.53 -8.52 -34.95
N PRO A 124 42.87 -8.43 -34.99
CA PRO A 124 43.57 -7.16 -35.11
C PRO A 124 43.12 -6.39 -36.34
N GLU A 125 43.16 -5.07 -36.30
CA GLU A 125 42.65 -4.19 -37.36
C GLU A 125 43.27 -4.50 -38.73
N ALA A 126 44.58 -4.80 -38.80
CA ALA A 126 45.30 -5.14 -40.04
C ALA A 126 44.73 -6.43 -40.66
N GLU A 127 44.62 -7.49 -39.88
CA GLU A 127 44.08 -8.79 -40.36
C GLU A 127 42.60 -8.69 -40.72
N GLY A 128 41.86 -7.83 -40.00
CA GLY A 128 40.46 -7.52 -40.31
C GLY A 128 40.31 -6.83 -41.67
N LYS A 129 41.18 -5.93 -42.01
CA LYS A 129 41.20 -5.23 -43.33
C LYS A 129 41.53 -6.18 -44.48
N GLU A 130 42.53 -7.03 -44.32
CA GLU A 130 42.87 -8.05 -45.33
C GLU A 130 41.70 -9.03 -45.55
N LYS A 131 41.04 -9.44 -44.49
CA LYS A 131 39.89 -10.36 -44.55
C LYS A 131 38.66 -9.69 -45.15
N LEU A 132 38.51 -8.40 -44.96
CA LEU A 132 37.45 -7.62 -45.59
C LEU A 132 37.65 -7.58 -47.12
N GLU A 133 38.87 -7.31 -47.61
CA GLU A 133 39.18 -7.34 -49.03
C GLU A 133 38.94 -8.72 -49.63
N LEU A 134 39.32 -9.80 -48.90
CA LEU A 134 39.07 -11.15 -49.34
C LEU A 134 37.55 -11.45 -49.49
N TYR A 135 36.70 -10.98 -48.58
CA TYR A 135 35.25 -11.15 -48.67
C TYR A 135 34.65 -10.34 -49.82
N LEU A 136 35.18 -9.15 -50.08
CA LEU A 136 34.79 -8.33 -51.23
C LEU A 136 35.14 -9.01 -52.54
N HIS A 137 36.36 -9.52 -52.66
CA HIS A 137 36.83 -10.30 -53.84
C HIS A 137 36.02 -11.54 -54.12
N LYS A 138 35.62 -12.27 -53.06
CA LYS A 138 34.79 -13.47 -53.14
C LYS A 138 33.30 -13.17 -53.28
N ASN A 139 32.89 -11.91 -53.48
CA ASN A 139 31.50 -11.45 -53.57
C ASN A 139 30.60 -11.84 -52.35
N GLN A 140 31.22 -11.99 -51.19
CA GLN A 140 30.53 -12.33 -49.91
C GLN A 140 30.00 -11.06 -49.21
N LYS A 141 29.11 -10.34 -49.87
CA LYS A 141 28.66 -8.98 -49.50
C LYS A 141 28.14 -8.88 -48.07
N ALA A 142 27.43 -9.92 -47.56
CA ALA A 142 26.89 -9.88 -46.19
C ALA A 142 27.99 -9.98 -45.11
N ARG A 143 29.03 -10.84 -45.34
CA ARG A 143 30.18 -10.96 -44.45
C ARG A 143 31.05 -9.70 -44.47
N ALA A 144 31.23 -9.12 -45.67
CA ALA A 144 31.98 -7.87 -45.82
C ALA A 144 31.30 -6.70 -45.09
N ARG A 145 29.96 -6.54 -45.17
CA ARG A 145 29.24 -5.51 -44.45
C ARG A 145 29.35 -5.66 -42.92
N LEU A 146 29.23 -6.91 -42.38
CA LEU A 146 29.37 -7.15 -40.97
C LEU A 146 30.80 -6.82 -40.48
N LEU A 147 31.82 -7.29 -41.21
CA LEU A 147 33.21 -7.06 -40.84
C LEU A 147 33.59 -5.58 -40.94
N ALA A 148 33.13 -4.86 -41.97
CA ALA A 148 33.32 -3.43 -42.10
C ALA A 148 32.72 -2.64 -40.93
N ALA A 149 31.50 -2.98 -40.50
CA ALA A 149 30.87 -2.36 -39.36
C ALA A 149 31.61 -2.62 -38.04
N LEU A 150 32.19 -3.82 -37.87
CA LEU A 150 32.97 -4.17 -36.69
C LEU A 150 34.40 -3.58 -36.70
N LEU A 151 34.93 -3.29 -37.86
CA LEU A 151 36.20 -2.53 -37.96
C LEU A 151 36.03 -1.06 -37.61
N ASP A 152 34.86 -0.50 -37.87
CA ASP A 152 34.52 0.87 -37.45
C ASP A 152 34.23 0.96 -35.95
N GLN A 153 33.46 0.00 -35.45
CA GLN A 153 33.17 -0.12 -34.02
C GLN A 153 33.33 -1.60 -33.58
N PRO A 154 34.40 -1.95 -32.85
CA PRO A 154 34.77 -3.34 -32.55
C PRO A 154 33.76 -4.11 -31.69
N GLU A 155 32.85 -3.42 -31.01
CA GLU A 155 31.81 -4.01 -30.19
C GLU A 155 30.44 -3.36 -30.53
N GLN A 156 29.47 -4.16 -30.92
CA GLN A 156 28.13 -3.68 -31.24
C GLN A 156 27.03 -4.66 -30.79
N ASP A 157 25.83 -4.12 -30.58
CA ASP A 157 24.63 -4.91 -30.24
C ASP A 157 24.23 -5.83 -31.41
N TYR A 158 24.01 -7.13 -31.14
CA TYR A 158 23.68 -8.16 -32.13
C TYR A 158 22.39 -7.86 -32.91
N ASP A 159 21.31 -7.49 -32.20
CA ASP A 159 20.01 -7.22 -32.81
C ASP A 159 20.08 -5.95 -33.68
N PHE A 160 20.80 -4.95 -33.23
CA PHE A 160 21.06 -3.74 -34.00
C PHE A 160 21.81 -4.03 -35.30
N LEU A 161 22.88 -4.84 -35.26
CA LEU A 161 23.64 -5.24 -36.45
C LEU A 161 22.80 -6.05 -37.43
N ILE A 162 22.04 -7.04 -36.94
CA ILE A 162 21.17 -7.87 -37.80
C ILE A 162 20.17 -6.99 -38.54
N HIS A 163 19.47 -6.12 -37.82
CA HIS A 163 18.43 -5.28 -38.44
C HIS A 163 18.99 -4.17 -39.33
N LYS A 164 20.00 -3.45 -38.87
CA LYS A 164 20.57 -2.31 -39.64
C LYS A 164 21.30 -2.74 -40.90
N LEU A 165 22.03 -3.88 -40.84
CA LEU A 165 22.80 -4.38 -41.96
C LEU A 165 22.04 -5.43 -42.78
N ASN A 166 20.80 -5.71 -42.45
CA ASN A 166 19.94 -6.73 -43.08
C ASN A 166 20.70 -8.07 -43.25
N LEU A 167 21.17 -8.62 -42.12
CA LEU A 167 21.97 -9.84 -42.06
C LEU A 167 21.09 -11.02 -41.57
N THR A 168 21.52 -12.24 -41.94
CA THR A 168 20.95 -13.47 -41.40
C THR A 168 21.81 -13.98 -40.24
N ARG A 169 21.19 -14.68 -39.29
CA ARG A 169 21.91 -15.31 -38.15
C ARG A 169 23.03 -16.24 -38.59
N SER A 170 22.88 -16.88 -39.75
CA SER A 170 23.89 -17.79 -40.33
C SER A 170 25.20 -17.06 -40.69
N VAL A 171 25.13 -15.77 -41.09
CA VAL A 171 26.35 -14.98 -41.43
C VAL A 171 27.17 -14.72 -40.18
N VAL A 172 26.52 -14.38 -39.06
CA VAL A 172 27.22 -14.13 -37.79
C VAL A 172 27.85 -15.43 -37.25
N ARG A 173 27.11 -16.54 -37.24
CA ARG A 173 27.63 -17.84 -36.85
C ARG A 173 28.83 -18.28 -37.68
N ALA A 174 28.74 -18.11 -38.98
CA ALA A 174 29.84 -18.49 -39.87
C ALA A 174 31.13 -17.69 -39.61
N LEU A 175 31.03 -16.43 -39.15
CA LEU A 175 32.18 -15.64 -38.77
C LEU A 175 32.68 -15.97 -37.37
N GLU A 176 31.80 -16.38 -36.49
CA GLU A 176 32.13 -16.89 -35.14
C GLU A 176 32.92 -18.20 -35.25
N GLU A 177 32.43 -19.18 -36.05
CA GLU A 177 33.14 -20.43 -36.34
C GLU A 177 34.52 -20.18 -36.92
N GLN A 178 34.69 -19.12 -37.70
CA GLN A 178 36.00 -18.72 -38.25
C GLN A 178 36.84 -17.92 -37.27
N LYS A 179 36.42 -17.73 -36.03
CA LYS A 179 37.11 -16.95 -34.99
C LYS A 179 37.37 -15.50 -35.42
N VAL A 180 36.56 -14.94 -36.27
CA VAL A 180 36.64 -13.53 -36.72
C VAL A 180 36.00 -12.59 -35.69
N LEU A 181 34.92 -13.08 -35.09
CA LEU A 181 34.17 -12.39 -34.06
C LEU A 181 33.78 -13.37 -32.93
N ALA A 182 33.43 -12.82 -31.80
CA ALA A 182 32.79 -13.55 -30.68
C ALA A 182 31.39 -13.01 -30.44
N LEU A 183 30.46 -13.90 -30.13
CA LEU A 183 29.17 -13.57 -29.56
C LEU A 183 29.32 -13.62 -28.03
N GLU A 184 29.26 -12.48 -27.41
CA GLU A 184 29.23 -12.36 -25.96
C GLU A 184 27.79 -12.14 -25.50
N SER A 185 27.32 -13.00 -24.60
CA SER A 185 25.97 -12.86 -24.01
C SER A 185 26.11 -12.13 -22.70
N GLU A 186 25.56 -10.92 -22.63
CA GLU A 186 25.52 -10.11 -21.42
C GLU A 186 24.12 -10.17 -20.81
N GLN A 187 24.05 -10.57 -19.57
CA GLN A 187 22.78 -10.56 -18.83
C GLN A 187 22.40 -9.11 -18.54
N VAL A 188 21.28 -8.66 -19.13
CA VAL A 188 20.77 -7.31 -18.94
C VAL A 188 19.51 -7.36 -18.10
N TYR A 189 19.55 -6.67 -16.97
CA TYR A 189 18.37 -6.54 -16.12
C TYR A 189 17.33 -5.61 -16.77
N ARG A 190 16.07 -6.03 -16.71
CA ARG A 190 14.92 -5.20 -17.06
C ARG A 190 14.77 -4.13 -15.97
N ASN A 191 15.33 -2.96 -16.21
CA ASN A 191 15.19 -1.83 -15.30
C ASN A 191 13.98 -0.98 -15.70
N PRO A 192 12.94 -0.85 -14.85
CA PRO A 192 11.76 -0.06 -15.15
C PRO A 192 12.04 1.45 -15.15
N VAL A 193 13.17 1.88 -14.65
CA VAL A 193 13.57 3.30 -14.55
C VAL A 193 14.82 3.55 -15.36
N ILE A 194 14.69 4.43 -16.36
CA ILE A 194 15.83 5.01 -17.09
C ILE A 194 16.11 6.35 -16.43
N TYR A 195 17.27 6.50 -15.81
CA TYR A 195 17.67 7.77 -15.20
C TYR A 195 18.99 8.28 -15.79
N GLN A 196 19.08 9.59 -15.91
CA GLN A 196 20.34 10.28 -16.19
C GLN A 196 20.83 10.93 -14.91
N GLN A 197 22.08 10.73 -14.60
CA GLN A 197 22.70 11.33 -13.42
C GLN A 197 22.67 12.85 -13.55
N LYS A 198 22.02 13.54 -12.63
CA LYS A 198 22.00 15.00 -12.54
C LYS A 198 22.91 15.44 -11.40
N GLU A 199 23.49 16.63 -11.54
CA GLU A 199 24.25 17.23 -10.45
C GLU A 199 23.37 17.37 -9.20
N GLN A 200 23.91 16.96 -8.07
CA GLN A 200 23.23 17.11 -6.77
C GLN A 200 23.32 18.58 -6.34
N LYS A 201 22.18 19.17 -6.05
CA LYS A 201 22.14 20.47 -5.37
C LYS A 201 22.42 20.26 -3.88
N GLU A 202 23.22 21.10 -3.30
CA GLU A 202 23.45 21.12 -1.86
C GLU A 202 22.14 21.41 -1.13
N ILE A 203 21.75 20.52 -0.19
CA ILE A 203 20.52 20.64 0.55
C ILE A 203 20.83 21.36 1.86
N ILE A 204 20.21 22.49 2.07
CA ILE A 204 20.29 23.23 3.34
C ILE A 204 19.15 22.78 4.23
N TYR A 205 19.47 22.07 5.31
CA TYR A 205 18.50 21.59 6.29
C TYR A 205 18.08 22.68 7.26
N THR A 206 16.80 22.75 7.61
CA THR A 206 16.30 23.60 8.69
C THR A 206 16.79 23.08 10.06
N GLU A 207 16.71 23.90 11.09
CA GLU A 207 17.09 23.49 12.46
C GLU A 207 16.29 22.27 12.94
N GLU A 208 14.99 22.21 12.65
CA GLU A 208 14.12 21.09 13.02
C GLU A 208 14.53 19.79 12.28
N GLN A 209 14.84 19.88 11.00
CA GLN A 209 15.34 18.76 10.21
C GLN A 209 16.68 18.26 10.74
N GLN A 210 17.62 19.17 11.02
CA GLN A 210 18.91 18.83 11.60
C GLN A 210 18.77 18.18 12.97
N ALA A 211 17.84 18.67 13.82
CA ALA A 211 17.58 18.08 15.14
C ALA A 211 17.03 16.63 14.99
N ALA A 212 16.12 16.39 14.06
CA ALA A 212 15.58 15.06 13.78
C ALA A 212 16.68 14.11 13.29
N ILE A 213 17.50 14.55 12.32
CA ILE A 213 18.63 13.78 11.78
C ILE A 213 19.65 13.46 12.87
N ARG A 214 20.06 14.45 13.67
CA ARG A 214 21.02 14.26 14.77
C ARG A 214 20.50 13.27 15.82
N THR A 215 19.23 13.35 16.17
CA THR A 215 18.62 12.42 17.13
C THR A 215 18.69 10.98 16.63
N PHE A 216 18.28 10.74 15.38
CA PHE A 216 18.36 9.42 14.75
C PHE A 216 19.80 8.93 14.65
N SER A 217 20.73 9.77 14.15
CA SER A 217 22.12 9.38 13.92
C SER A 217 22.84 9.04 15.23
N LYS A 218 22.59 9.81 16.29
CA LYS A 218 23.14 9.53 17.64
C LYS A 218 22.66 8.21 18.19
N ASP A 219 21.36 7.93 18.15
CA ASP A 219 20.80 6.65 18.58
C ASP A 219 21.37 5.51 17.74
N TYR A 220 21.48 5.70 16.42
CA TYR A 220 21.97 4.70 15.49
C TYR A 220 23.44 4.32 15.75
N GLU A 221 24.31 5.29 15.99
CA GLU A 221 25.72 5.14 16.37
C GLU A 221 25.90 4.41 17.71
N GLN A 222 24.99 4.67 18.65
CA GLN A 222 24.98 3.98 19.95
C GLN A 222 24.43 2.55 19.89
N GLY A 223 24.08 2.05 18.71
CA GLY A 223 23.46 0.72 18.53
C GLY A 223 22.00 0.67 18.98
N ILE A 224 21.38 1.80 19.31
CA ILE A 224 19.99 1.87 19.72
C ILE A 224 19.10 1.81 18.48
N ARG A 225 18.19 0.86 18.47
CA ARG A 225 17.22 0.65 17.37
C ARG A 225 15.82 0.89 17.91
N LYS A 226 15.11 1.88 17.31
CA LYS A 226 13.81 2.35 17.76
C LYS A 226 12.85 2.54 16.59
N THR A 227 11.58 2.70 16.93
CA THR A 227 10.56 3.25 16.02
C THR A 227 10.43 4.74 16.28
N TYR A 228 10.54 5.52 15.21
CA TYR A 228 10.39 6.98 15.22
C TYR A 228 9.13 7.37 14.46
N LEU A 229 8.40 8.36 14.97
CA LEU A 229 7.34 9.06 14.25
C LEU A 229 7.87 10.43 13.81
N LEU A 230 8.14 10.60 12.52
CA LEU A 230 8.47 11.88 11.90
C LEU A 230 7.18 12.62 11.56
N TYR A 231 6.66 13.36 12.52
CA TYR A 231 5.47 14.20 12.38
C TYR A 231 5.88 15.55 11.80
N GLY A 232 5.45 15.84 10.59
CA GLY A 232 5.82 17.09 9.92
C GLY A 232 4.75 17.57 8.96
N VAL A 233 4.44 18.87 9.00
CA VAL A 233 3.46 19.48 8.11
C VAL A 233 3.75 19.19 6.63
N THR A 234 2.74 19.30 5.79
CA THR A 234 2.92 19.11 4.34
C THR A 234 3.92 20.13 3.80
N GLY A 235 4.97 19.66 3.11
CA GLY A 235 6.05 20.53 2.60
C GLY A 235 7.14 20.84 3.62
N SER A 236 7.22 20.13 4.76
CA SER A 236 8.30 20.28 5.76
C SER A 236 9.61 19.59 5.37
N GLY A 237 9.67 18.90 4.22
CA GLY A 237 10.87 18.21 3.76
C GLY A 237 11.15 16.88 4.46
N LYS A 238 10.12 16.14 4.85
CA LYS A 238 10.26 14.79 5.42
C LYS A 238 11.12 13.87 4.56
N THR A 239 10.96 13.94 3.24
CA THR A 239 11.70 13.08 2.30
C THR A 239 13.21 13.34 2.36
N GLU A 240 13.64 14.58 2.51
CA GLU A 240 15.05 14.95 2.68
C GLU A 240 15.63 14.37 3.97
N VAL A 241 14.84 14.42 5.06
CA VAL A 241 15.22 13.81 6.35
C VAL A 241 15.37 12.30 6.22
N TYR A 242 14.44 11.61 5.51
CA TYR A 242 14.58 10.18 5.24
C TYR A 242 15.85 9.86 4.47
N MET A 243 16.17 10.63 3.43
CA MET A 243 17.35 10.41 2.61
C MET A 243 18.64 10.53 3.44
N GLU A 244 18.70 11.49 4.38
CA GLU A 244 19.85 11.64 5.26
C GLU A 244 19.99 10.47 6.24
N MET A 245 18.86 10.03 6.83
CA MET A 245 18.86 8.84 7.70
C MET A 245 19.27 7.59 6.93
N ILE A 246 18.88 7.46 5.67
CA ILE A 246 19.29 6.37 4.78
C ILE A 246 20.79 6.45 4.53
N ASP A 247 21.34 7.62 4.18
CA ASP A 247 22.79 7.79 3.98
C ASP A 247 23.59 7.33 5.19
N LYS A 248 23.15 7.69 6.40
CA LYS A 248 23.77 7.22 7.64
C LYS A 248 23.78 5.68 7.74
N VAL A 249 22.66 5.04 7.43
CA VAL A 249 22.53 3.58 7.47
C VAL A 249 23.40 2.90 6.42
N LEU A 250 23.46 3.45 5.20
CA LEU A 250 24.30 2.97 4.12
C LEU A 250 25.80 3.13 4.39
N SER A 251 26.19 4.21 5.09
CA SER A 251 27.59 4.43 5.49
C SER A 251 28.10 3.37 6.47
N GLU A 252 27.20 2.73 7.21
CA GLU A 252 27.52 1.59 8.08
C GLU A 252 27.41 0.21 7.37
N GLY A 253 27.24 0.23 6.03
CA GLY A 253 27.16 -0.96 5.20
C GLY A 253 25.84 -1.74 5.38
N ARG A 254 24.80 -1.10 5.89
CA ARG A 254 23.46 -1.69 6.02
C ARG A 254 22.52 -1.17 4.93
N GLN A 255 21.34 -1.75 4.81
CA GLN A 255 20.41 -1.57 3.72
C GLN A 255 19.09 -0.96 4.21
N ALA A 256 18.32 -0.34 3.31
CA ALA A 256 17.09 0.35 3.66
C ALA A 256 15.89 -0.05 2.77
N ILE A 257 14.71 -0.12 3.38
CA ILE A 257 13.43 -0.27 2.68
C ILE A 257 12.66 1.04 2.87
N VAL A 258 12.08 1.55 1.78
CA VAL A 258 11.21 2.74 1.80
C VAL A 258 9.85 2.35 1.27
N LEU A 259 8.86 2.32 2.15
CA LEU A 259 7.48 2.07 1.77
C LEU A 259 6.80 3.38 1.43
N ILE A 260 6.24 3.44 0.22
CA ILE A 260 5.47 4.59 -0.29
C ILE A 260 4.15 4.05 -0.83
N PRO A 261 3.00 4.67 -0.50
CA PRO A 261 1.71 4.27 -1.08
C PRO A 261 1.77 4.32 -2.61
N GLU A 262 1.17 3.33 -3.29
CA GLU A 262 1.29 3.20 -4.75
C GLU A 262 0.87 4.45 -5.52
N ILE A 263 -0.15 5.16 -5.02
CA ILE A 263 -0.62 6.43 -5.60
C ILE A 263 0.42 7.56 -5.44
N ALA A 264 1.21 7.53 -4.37
CA ALA A 264 2.26 8.54 -4.09
C ALA A 264 3.62 8.16 -4.69
N LEU A 265 3.77 6.94 -5.20
CA LEU A 265 4.99 6.45 -5.87
C LEU A 265 5.06 7.02 -7.30
N THR A 266 5.22 8.33 -7.40
CA THR A 266 5.33 9.04 -8.67
C THR A 266 6.75 8.96 -9.24
N TYR A 267 6.87 9.20 -10.55
CA TYR A 267 8.17 9.31 -11.20
C TYR A 267 9.07 10.34 -10.51
N GLN A 268 8.52 11.49 -10.11
CA GLN A 268 9.28 12.54 -9.42
C GLN A 268 9.83 12.06 -8.07
N THR A 269 9.02 11.38 -7.28
CA THR A 269 9.45 10.83 -5.99
C THR A 269 10.59 9.83 -6.17
N VAL A 270 10.43 8.90 -7.12
CA VAL A 270 11.45 7.89 -7.43
C VAL A 270 12.75 8.54 -7.92
N MET A 271 12.66 9.52 -8.82
CA MET A 271 13.82 10.22 -9.36
C MET A 271 14.63 10.99 -8.30
N ARG A 272 14.00 11.49 -7.24
CA ARG A 272 14.73 12.12 -6.12
C ARG A 272 15.70 11.14 -5.45
N PHE A 273 15.27 9.90 -5.23
CA PHE A 273 16.15 8.85 -4.69
C PHE A 273 17.23 8.43 -5.68
N TYR A 274 16.89 8.24 -6.95
CA TYR A 274 17.91 7.92 -7.97
C TYR A 274 18.94 9.02 -8.14
N THR A 275 18.54 10.29 -8.06
CA THR A 275 19.47 11.43 -8.13
C THR A 275 20.49 11.40 -6.98
N ARG A 276 20.06 11.02 -5.76
CA ARG A 276 20.92 10.97 -4.58
C ARG A 276 21.77 9.71 -4.50
N PHE A 277 21.18 8.54 -4.75
CA PHE A 277 21.78 7.23 -4.47
C PHE A 277 22.19 6.45 -5.72
N GLY A 278 21.85 6.94 -6.91
CA GLY A 278 22.24 6.31 -8.17
C GLY A 278 21.69 4.90 -8.36
N GLY A 279 22.54 4.02 -8.92
CA GLY A 279 22.20 2.62 -9.21
C GLY A 279 21.95 1.73 -7.99
N ARG A 280 22.26 2.20 -6.77
CA ARG A 280 22.01 1.49 -5.50
C ARG A 280 20.53 1.42 -5.13
N VAL A 281 19.65 2.13 -5.87
CA VAL A 281 18.20 2.16 -5.69
C VAL A 281 17.53 1.15 -6.63
N SER A 282 16.53 0.48 -6.13
CA SER A 282 15.59 -0.32 -6.92
C SER A 282 14.15 -0.01 -6.51
N ILE A 283 13.21 -0.31 -7.40
CA ILE A 283 11.78 -0.09 -7.16
C ILE A 283 10.98 -1.37 -7.33
N LEU A 284 9.89 -1.47 -6.57
CA LEU A 284 8.81 -2.41 -6.78
C LEU A 284 7.50 -1.64 -6.97
N ASN A 285 6.68 -2.04 -7.95
CA ASN A 285 5.31 -1.55 -8.07
C ASN A 285 4.39 -2.63 -8.68
N SER A 286 3.09 -2.43 -8.63
CA SER A 286 2.10 -3.41 -9.13
C SER A 286 2.11 -3.54 -10.65
N ARG A 287 2.58 -2.52 -11.38
CA ARG A 287 2.61 -2.47 -12.85
C ARG A 287 3.80 -3.22 -13.47
N MET A 288 4.79 -3.59 -12.65
CA MET A 288 5.94 -4.37 -13.10
C MET A 288 5.54 -5.77 -13.53
N SER A 289 6.09 -6.22 -14.64
CA SER A 289 6.01 -7.61 -15.07
C SER A 289 6.73 -8.54 -14.08
N GLN A 290 6.43 -9.83 -14.15
CA GLN A 290 7.11 -10.84 -13.30
C GLN A 290 8.61 -10.86 -13.55
N GLY A 291 9.04 -10.72 -14.80
CA GLY A 291 10.46 -10.67 -15.17
C GLY A 291 11.18 -9.42 -14.60
N GLU A 292 10.56 -8.25 -14.65
CA GLU A 292 11.13 -7.04 -14.05
C GLU A 292 11.29 -7.19 -12.53
N ARG A 293 10.28 -7.72 -11.84
CA ARG A 293 10.37 -7.99 -10.40
C ARG A 293 11.46 -9.00 -10.07
N TYR A 294 11.56 -10.07 -10.88
CA TYR A 294 12.59 -11.08 -10.71
C TYR A 294 14.00 -10.46 -10.83
N ASP A 295 14.23 -9.68 -11.89
CA ASP A 295 15.53 -9.05 -12.12
C ASP A 295 15.92 -8.11 -10.98
N GLN A 296 14.97 -7.32 -10.43
CA GLN A 296 15.26 -6.44 -9.28
C GLN A 296 15.62 -7.25 -8.02
N MET A 297 14.96 -8.39 -7.77
CA MET A 297 15.28 -9.24 -6.62
C MET A 297 16.62 -9.96 -6.77
N GLU A 298 16.99 -10.35 -8.00
CA GLU A 298 18.32 -10.92 -8.24
C GLU A 298 19.42 -9.86 -8.02
N ARG A 299 19.20 -8.61 -8.39
CA ARG A 299 20.10 -7.49 -8.07
C ARG A 299 20.26 -7.29 -6.56
N VAL A 300 19.17 -7.40 -5.80
CA VAL A 300 19.20 -7.35 -4.33
C VAL A 300 20.07 -8.48 -3.76
N LYS A 301 19.86 -9.72 -4.21
CA LYS A 301 20.64 -10.88 -3.75
C LYS A 301 22.12 -10.81 -4.11
N LYS A 302 22.48 -10.16 -5.21
CA LYS A 302 23.87 -9.92 -5.62
C LYS A 302 24.52 -8.74 -4.88
N GLY A 303 23.77 -8.04 -4.02
CA GLY A 303 24.27 -6.87 -3.29
C GLY A 303 24.46 -5.62 -4.17
N GLU A 304 23.84 -5.56 -5.35
CA GLU A 304 23.87 -4.39 -6.24
C GLU A 304 22.88 -3.29 -5.81
N VAL A 305 21.97 -3.62 -4.93
CA VAL A 305 20.89 -2.73 -4.46
C VAL A 305 20.94 -2.64 -2.94
N ASP A 306 20.97 -1.41 -2.44
CA ASP A 306 20.95 -1.14 -1.00
C ASP A 306 19.67 -0.46 -0.54
N ILE A 307 18.87 0.07 -1.47
CA ILE A 307 17.61 0.75 -1.18
C ILE A 307 16.51 0.15 -2.06
N MET A 308 15.47 -0.40 -1.42
CA MET A 308 14.26 -0.83 -2.10
C MET A 308 13.11 0.12 -1.81
N ILE A 309 12.53 0.70 -2.86
CA ILE A 309 11.37 1.58 -2.74
C ILE A 309 10.14 0.88 -3.33
N GLY A 310 9.01 0.96 -2.65
CA GLY A 310 7.77 0.40 -3.19
C GLY A 310 6.60 0.43 -2.24
N PRO A 311 5.47 -0.16 -2.65
CA PRO A 311 4.30 -0.29 -1.80
C PRO A 311 4.53 -1.35 -0.71
N ARG A 312 3.49 -1.66 0.03
CA ARG A 312 3.52 -2.64 1.13
C ARG A 312 4.31 -3.93 0.84
N SER A 313 4.28 -4.43 -0.40
CA SER A 313 5.01 -5.65 -0.77
C SER A 313 6.53 -5.49 -0.76
N ALA A 314 7.06 -4.29 -0.88
CA ALA A 314 8.50 -4.05 -0.77
C ALA A 314 9.04 -4.35 0.63
N LEU A 315 8.16 -4.40 1.64
CA LEU A 315 8.51 -4.82 2.99
C LEU A 315 9.19 -6.19 3.05
N PHE A 316 8.96 -7.06 2.08
CA PHE A 316 9.51 -8.42 2.05
C PHE A 316 10.74 -8.57 1.15
N THR A 317 11.42 -7.47 0.80
CA THR A 317 12.70 -7.51 0.08
C THR A 317 13.74 -8.30 0.89
N PRO A 318 14.41 -9.30 0.29
CA PRO A 318 15.32 -10.18 1.00
C PRO A 318 16.71 -9.56 1.22
N PHE A 319 16.77 -8.49 1.98
CA PHE A 319 18.02 -7.85 2.38
C PHE A 319 18.73 -8.64 3.49
N GLU A 320 20.03 -8.84 3.32
CA GLU A 320 20.85 -9.56 4.30
C GLU A 320 21.16 -8.72 5.54
N ARG A 321 21.37 -7.42 5.34
CA ARG A 321 21.80 -6.46 6.38
C ARG A 321 20.86 -5.27 6.48
N LEU A 322 19.56 -5.54 6.67
CA LEU A 322 18.56 -4.50 6.82
C LEU A 322 18.88 -3.62 8.06
N GLY A 323 18.91 -2.29 7.87
CA GLY A 323 19.21 -1.30 8.90
C GLY A 323 18.11 -0.31 9.16
N LEU A 324 17.25 -0.06 8.16
CA LEU A 324 16.19 0.94 8.27
C LEU A 324 14.98 0.55 7.43
N ILE A 325 13.79 0.76 7.99
CA ILE A 325 12.53 0.72 7.25
C ILE A 325 11.86 2.09 7.42
N VAL A 326 11.64 2.78 6.30
CA VAL A 326 10.87 4.02 6.26
C VAL A 326 9.47 3.71 5.74
N ILE A 327 8.44 4.26 6.38
CA ILE A 327 7.04 4.18 5.92
C ILE A 327 6.54 5.61 5.76
N ASP A 328 6.49 6.07 4.51
CA ASP A 328 5.95 7.40 4.22
C ASP A 328 4.42 7.36 4.15
N GLU A 329 3.77 8.46 4.56
CA GLU A 329 2.31 8.55 4.71
C GLU A 329 1.73 7.34 5.49
N GLU A 330 2.29 7.05 6.68
CA GLU A 330 2.04 5.83 7.46
C GLU A 330 0.54 5.60 7.80
N HIS A 331 -0.25 6.67 7.80
CA HIS A 331 -1.69 6.66 8.05
C HIS A 331 -2.52 6.07 6.89
N GLU A 332 -1.88 5.79 5.74
CA GLU A 332 -2.60 5.33 4.56
C GLU A 332 -3.24 3.94 4.75
N PRO A 333 -4.56 3.79 4.50
CA PRO A 333 -5.25 2.52 4.68
C PRO A 333 -4.70 1.38 3.81
N THR A 334 -4.00 1.70 2.72
CA THR A 334 -3.42 0.71 1.79
C THR A 334 -2.29 -0.11 2.41
N TYR A 335 -1.76 0.32 3.54
CA TYR A 335 -0.78 -0.46 4.31
C TYR A 335 -1.40 -1.65 5.05
N LYS A 336 -2.73 -1.70 5.21
CA LYS A 336 -3.44 -2.88 5.68
C LYS A 336 -3.70 -3.85 4.52
N SER A 337 -3.45 -5.14 4.72
CA SER A 337 -3.76 -6.18 3.73
C SER A 337 -5.26 -6.52 3.73
N GLU A 338 -5.86 -6.57 2.54
CA GLU A 338 -7.21 -7.09 2.36
C GLU A 338 -7.26 -8.62 2.25
N GLN A 339 -6.11 -9.23 1.94
CA GLN A 339 -5.96 -10.68 1.82
C GLN A 339 -5.38 -11.27 3.12
N VAL A 340 -5.72 -12.52 3.38
CA VAL A 340 -5.20 -13.28 4.53
C VAL A 340 -3.74 -13.69 4.27
N PRO A 341 -2.86 -13.48 5.27
CA PRO A 341 -3.07 -12.81 6.55
C PRO A 341 -3.34 -11.32 6.37
N ARG A 342 -4.31 -10.78 7.13
CA ARG A 342 -4.69 -9.37 7.06
C ARG A 342 -3.73 -8.50 7.87
N PHE A 343 -2.45 -8.54 7.52
CA PHE A 343 -1.40 -7.82 8.22
C PHE A 343 -1.45 -6.31 7.94
N HIS A 344 -0.91 -5.53 8.85
CA HIS A 344 -0.63 -4.12 8.66
C HIS A 344 0.88 -3.92 8.48
N ALA A 345 1.29 -3.13 7.47
CA ALA A 345 2.71 -2.95 7.15
C ALA A 345 3.50 -2.32 8.30
N ARG A 346 2.91 -1.41 9.08
CA ARG A 346 3.56 -0.76 10.24
C ARG A 346 3.98 -1.79 11.29
N GLU A 347 3.05 -2.59 11.80
CA GLU A 347 3.32 -3.60 12.82
C GLU A 347 4.28 -4.68 12.30
N THR A 348 4.10 -5.08 11.04
CA THR A 348 4.97 -6.07 10.40
C THR A 348 6.39 -5.53 10.17
N ALA A 349 6.52 -4.25 9.83
CA ALA A 349 7.82 -3.57 9.70
C ALA A 349 8.54 -3.46 11.05
N ILE A 350 7.80 -3.13 12.11
CA ILE A 350 8.37 -3.04 13.47
C ILE A 350 8.87 -4.41 13.92
N GLU A 351 8.08 -5.47 13.71
CA GLU A 351 8.50 -6.82 14.07
C GLU A 351 9.68 -7.28 13.21
N ARG A 352 9.67 -7.03 11.90
CA ARG A 352 10.80 -7.32 11.04
C ARG A 352 12.06 -6.59 11.49
N ALA A 353 11.93 -5.30 11.81
CA ALA A 353 13.04 -4.49 12.31
C ALA A 353 13.60 -5.02 13.64
N ARG A 354 12.71 -5.47 14.56
CA ARG A 354 13.11 -6.10 15.81
C ARG A 354 13.92 -7.39 15.57
N MET A 355 13.46 -8.24 14.64
CA MET A 355 14.14 -9.49 14.30
C MET A 355 15.52 -9.27 13.64
N GLU A 356 15.68 -8.18 12.89
CA GLU A 356 16.89 -7.89 12.10
C GLU A 356 17.79 -6.80 12.71
N GLY A 357 17.44 -6.24 13.86
CA GLY A 357 18.17 -5.16 14.50
C GLY A 357 18.20 -3.88 13.63
N ALA A 358 17.06 -3.51 13.08
CA ALA A 358 16.86 -2.31 12.27
C ALA A 358 16.04 -1.25 13.03
N SER A 359 16.05 0.00 12.55
CA SER A 359 15.16 1.06 13.00
C SER A 359 13.97 1.21 12.06
N VAL A 360 12.87 1.80 12.56
CA VAL A 360 11.70 2.15 11.76
C VAL A 360 11.44 3.64 11.85
N VAL A 361 11.16 4.28 10.71
CA VAL A 361 10.73 5.69 10.66
C VAL A 361 9.38 5.75 9.97
N LEU A 362 8.38 6.21 10.73
CA LEU A 362 7.01 6.43 10.27
C LEU A 362 6.85 7.91 9.96
N GLY A 363 6.51 8.26 8.74
CA GLY A 363 6.35 9.65 8.34
C GLY A 363 4.93 10.01 8.00
N SER A 364 4.45 11.12 8.54
CA SER A 364 3.13 11.64 8.22
C SER A 364 2.99 13.13 8.54
N ALA A 365 2.12 13.80 7.78
CA ALA A 365 1.63 15.14 8.15
C ALA A 365 0.39 15.06 9.05
N THR A 366 -0.32 13.96 8.96
CA THR A 366 -1.54 13.65 9.73
C THR A 366 -1.41 12.23 10.26
N PRO A 367 -0.58 12.00 11.29
CA PRO A 367 -0.33 10.65 11.80
C PRO A 367 -1.62 9.87 12.10
N SER A 368 -1.54 8.56 12.02
CA SER A 368 -2.62 7.72 12.57
C SER A 368 -2.67 7.88 14.08
N LEU A 369 -3.87 7.78 14.65
CA LEU A 369 -4.04 7.86 16.10
C LEU A 369 -3.20 6.80 16.81
N GLU A 370 -3.05 5.62 16.21
CA GLU A 370 -2.23 4.53 16.76
C GLU A 370 -0.74 4.90 16.87
N ALA A 371 -0.19 5.56 15.85
CA ALA A 371 1.21 5.97 15.85
C ALA A 371 1.46 7.12 16.83
N PHE A 372 0.55 8.09 16.88
CA PHE A 372 0.66 9.21 17.81
C PHE A 372 0.50 8.77 19.28
N TYR A 373 -0.51 7.93 19.55
CA TYR A 373 -0.73 7.33 20.87
C TYR A 373 0.46 6.48 21.32
N ALA A 374 1.11 5.77 20.38
CA ALA A 374 2.32 5.02 20.71
C ALA A 374 3.50 5.93 21.13
N CYS A 375 3.56 7.17 20.61
CA CYS A 375 4.53 8.16 21.06
C CYS A 375 4.20 8.67 22.48
N GLU A 376 2.93 8.95 22.80
CA GLU A 376 2.52 9.35 24.13
C GLU A 376 2.80 8.29 25.19
N CYS A 377 2.61 7.02 24.82
CA CYS A 377 2.95 5.88 25.68
C CYS A 377 4.47 5.58 25.73
N GLY A 378 5.32 6.38 25.10
CA GLY A 378 6.78 6.19 25.08
C GLY A 378 7.26 4.98 24.26
N ARG A 379 6.37 4.30 23.51
CA ARG A 379 6.74 3.17 22.63
C ARG A 379 7.45 3.61 21.36
N TYR A 380 7.14 4.79 20.83
CA TYR A 380 7.81 5.41 19.70
C TYR A 380 8.42 6.75 20.12
N GLN A 381 9.47 7.15 19.42
CA GLN A 381 10.09 8.46 19.64
C GLN A 381 9.57 9.46 18.60
N MET A 382 9.02 10.59 19.06
CA MET A 382 8.51 11.63 18.17
C MET A 382 9.62 12.55 17.71
N LEU A 383 9.68 12.80 16.39
CA LEU A 383 10.50 13.81 15.72
C LEU A 383 9.55 14.80 15.03
N ARG A 384 9.66 16.11 15.31
CA ARG A 384 8.69 17.11 14.84
C ARG A 384 9.30 18.06 13.83
N LEU A 385 8.57 18.32 12.72
CA LEU A 385 8.87 19.32 11.71
C LEU A 385 7.66 20.24 11.56
N ARG A 386 7.62 21.33 12.31
CA ARG A 386 6.46 22.22 12.43
C ARG A 386 6.33 23.20 11.27
N ASN A 387 7.43 23.49 10.57
CA ASN A 387 7.52 24.54 9.57
C ASN A 387 7.70 23.95 8.17
N ARG A 388 7.12 24.64 7.16
CA ARG A 388 7.40 24.36 5.75
C ARG A 388 8.82 24.80 5.38
N THR A 389 9.47 24.04 4.48
CA THR A 389 10.69 24.48 3.83
C THR A 389 10.35 25.66 2.90
N GLY A 390 11.08 26.79 3.00
CA GLY A 390 10.88 27.95 2.14
C GLY A 390 10.01 29.08 2.69
N LYS A 391 9.67 29.09 3.97
CA LYS A 391 8.94 30.17 4.68
C LYS A 391 7.53 30.49 4.13
N GLN A 392 6.93 29.57 3.34
CA GLN A 392 5.57 29.77 2.84
C GLN A 392 4.55 29.52 3.95
N ALA A 393 3.59 30.44 4.08
CA ALA A 393 2.46 30.28 4.99
C ALA A 393 1.58 29.08 4.61
N LEU A 394 0.92 28.49 5.58
CA LEU A 394 -0.14 27.53 5.33
C LEU A 394 -1.31 28.23 4.61
N PRO A 395 -2.08 27.53 3.75
CA PRO A 395 -3.21 28.12 3.05
C PRO A 395 -4.29 28.55 4.04
N GLU A 396 -4.99 29.63 3.71
CA GLU A 396 -6.17 30.04 4.45
C GLU A 396 -7.34 29.09 4.14
N VAL A 397 -7.99 28.59 5.19
CA VAL A 397 -9.09 27.63 5.06
C VAL A 397 -10.37 28.24 5.57
N TYR A 398 -11.36 28.32 4.70
CA TYR A 398 -12.71 28.78 5.02
C TYR A 398 -13.70 27.62 5.01
N VAL A 399 -14.56 27.54 6.02
CA VAL A 399 -15.65 26.55 6.11
C VAL A 399 -16.95 27.20 5.65
N ALA A 400 -17.49 26.73 4.53
CA ALA A 400 -18.78 27.18 4.01
C ALA A 400 -19.90 26.33 4.62
N ASP A 401 -20.79 26.96 5.37
CA ASP A 401 -21.97 26.33 5.93
C ASP A 401 -23.07 26.19 4.87
N MET A 402 -23.24 25.00 4.34
CA MET A 402 -24.25 24.73 3.30
C MET A 402 -25.69 24.81 3.81
N ARG A 403 -25.91 24.86 5.14
CA ARG A 403 -27.23 25.12 5.74
C ARG A 403 -27.63 26.59 5.54
N GLU A 404 -26.69 27.49 5.76
CA GLU A 404 -26.89 28.94 5.53
C GLU A 404 -27.03 29.24 4.03
N GLU A 405 -26.24 28.62 3.16
CA GLU A 405 -26.41 28.72 1.70
C GLU A 405 -27.85 28.36 1.27
N LEU A 406 -28.38 27.25 1.82
CA LEU A 406 -29.78 26.83 1.56
C LEU A 406 -30.80 27.85 2.07
N LYS A 407 -30.60 28.46 3.24
CA LYS A 407 -31.49 29.49 3.79
C LYS A 407 -31.50 30.76 2.93
N HIS A 408 -30.37 31.12 2.33
CA HIS A 408 -30.22 32.24 1.40
C HIS A 408 -30.64 31.89 -0.02
N GLY A 409 -31.20 30.70 -0.27
CA GLY A 409 -31.76 30.28 -1.56
C GLY A 409 -30.76 29.62 -2.51
N ASN A 410 -29.48 29.51 -2.13
CA ASN A 410 -28.49 28.78 -2.95
C ASN A 410 -28.71 27.26 -2.81
N ARG A 411 -29.25 26.64 -3.88
CA ARG A 411 -29.45 25.17 -3.98
C ARG A 411 -28.36 24.49 -4.80
N SER A 412 -27.36 25.25 -5.25
CA SER A 412 -26.22 24.72 -6.01
C SER A 412 -25.35 23.78 -5.13
N ILE A 413 -24.58 22.92 -5.80
CA ILE A 413 -23.52 22.13 -5.17
C ILE A 413 -22.36 23.03 -4.73
N LEU A 414 -22.18 24.18 -5.43
CA LEU A 414 -21.11 25.13 -5.14
C LEU A 414 -21.67 26.26 -4.26
N SER A 415 -20.98 26.58 -3.17
CA SER A 415 -21.26 27.75 -2.34
C SER A 415 -20.99 29.05 -3.12
N ASP A 416 -21.64 30.12 -2.78
CA ASP A 416 -21.49 31.40 -3.48
C ASP A 416 -20.02 31.90 -3.34
N ARG A 417 -19.44 31.78 -2.16
CA ARG A 417 -18.01 32.13 -1.97
C ARG A 417 -17.08 31.32 -2.86
N LEU A 418 -17.29 30.01 -3.00
CA LEU A 418 -16.47 29.19 -3.89
C LEU A 418 -16.60 29.65 -5.34
N LYS A 419 -17.80 29.95 -5.82
CA LYS A 419 -18.03 30.48 -7.18
C LYS A 419 -17.29 31.78 -7.43
N VAL A 420 -17.34 32.71 -6.49
CA VAL A 420 -16.61 34.00 -6.59
C VAL A 420 -15.10 33.77 -6.69
N LEU A 421 -14.56 32.93 -5.84
CA LEU A 421 -13.13 32.62 -5.86
C LEU A 421 -12.71 31.87 -7.12
N MET A 422 -13.54 30.96 -7.63
CA MET A 422 -13.28 30.27 -8.89
C MET A 422 -13.20 31.26 -10.05
N GLN A 423 -14.13 32.22 -10.14
CA GLN A 423 -14.13 33.27 -11.17
C GLN A 423 -12.85 34.11 -11.08
N ASP A 424 -12.46 34.56 -9.87
CA ASP A 424 -11.24 35.33 -9.63
C ASP A 424 -9.98 34.59 -10.08
N ARG A 425 -9.87 33.27 -9.78
CA ARG A 425 -8.71 32.45 -10.19
C ARG A 425 -8.63 32.23 -11.70
N LEU A 426 -9.78 32.05 -12.36
CA LEU A 426 -9.85 31.93 -13.82
C LEU A 426 -9.40 33.22 -14.51
N GLU A 427 -9.81 34.39 -14.00
CA GLU A 427 -9.36 35.68 -14.49
C GLU A 427 -7.84 35.91 -14.33
N LYS A 428 -7.28 35.40 -13.20
CA LYS A 428 -5.85 35.44 -12.91
C LYS A 428 -5.04 34.37 -13.63
N LYS A 429 -5.67 33.46 -14.37
CA LYS A 429 -5.07 32.28 -15.00
C LYS A 429 -4.38 31.37 -13.97
N GLU A 430 -4.97 31.22 -12.82
CA GLU A 430 -4.54 30.32 -11.76
C GLU A 430 -5.35 29.04 -11.78
N GLN A 431 -4.77 27.94 -11.29
CA GLN A 431 -5.41 26.63 -11.34
C GLN A 431 -6.25 26.36 -10.09
N ILE A 432 -7.31 25.58 -10.28
CA ILE A 432 -8.31 25.23 -9.28
C ILE A 432 -8.41 23.71 -9.16
N MET A 433 -8.48 23.19 -7.94
CA MET A 433 -8.80 21.78 -7.67
C MET A 433 -10.14 21.66 -6.95
N LEU A 434 -11.07 20.88 -7.51
CA LEU A 434 -12.34 20.55 -6.87
C LEU A 434 -12.30 19.08 -6.41
N PHE A 435 -12.28 18.90 -5.11
CA PHE A 435 -12.17 17.60 -4.47
C PHE A 435 -13.53 17.09 -4.01
N LEU A 436 -13.90 15.89 -4.47
CA LEU A 436 -15.07 15.16 -4.01
C LEU A 436 -14.63 13.90 -3.27
N ASN A 437 -14.96 13.80 -1.99
CA ASN A 437 -14.72 12.58 -1.25
C ASN A 437 -15.86 11.57 -1.47
N ARG A 438 -15.72 10.74 -2.52
CA ARG A 438 -16.68 9.67 -2.83
C ARG A 438 -16.00 8.31 -2.73
N ARG A 439 -16.06 7.68 -1.56
CA ARG A 439 -15.85 6.24 -1.40
C ARG A 439 -17.14 5.62 -0.90
N GLY A 440 -17.75 4.75 -1.74
CA GLY A 440 -18.92 3.95 -1.41
C GLY A 440 -20.27 4.68 -1.54
N TYR A 441 -21.32 3.88 -1.55
CA TYR A 441 -22.68 4.36 -1.35
C TYR A 441 -22.86 4.64 0.15
N ALA A 442 -22.56 5.82 0.61
CA ALA A 442 -22.94 6.23 1.96
C ALA A 442 -24.46 6.40 1.99
N GLY A 443 -25.15 5.35 2.33
CA GLY A 443 -26.60 5.34 2.54
C GLY A 443 -27.02 5.89 3.90
N PHE A 444 -26.30 6.87 4.48
CA PHE A 444 -26.70 7.46 5.74
C PHE A 444 -27.84 8.47 5.56
N VAL A 445 -28.66 8.63 6.60
CA VAL A 445 -29.72 9.62 6.66
C VAL A 445 -29.19 10.90 7.30
N SER A 446 -29.19 11.98 6.54
CA SER A 446 -28.89 13.32 7.05
C SER A 446 -30.00 14.30 6.72
N PHE A 447 -30.17 15.29 7.57
CA PHE A 447 -31.15 16.39 7.39
C PHE A 447 -30.40 17.67 7.02
N ARG A 448 -30.54 18.10 5.76
CA ARG A 448 -29.82 19.26 5.21
C ARG A 448 -30.10 20.57 5.93
N ALA A 449 -31.27 20.67 6.55
CA ALA A 449 -31.69 21.90 7.24
C ALA A 449 -30.89 22.19 8.50
N CYS A 450 -30.46 21.15 9.24
CA CYS A 450 -29.71 21.29 10.50
C CYS A 450 -28.43 20.48 10.59
N GLY A 451 -28.13 19.62 9.58
CA GLY A 451 -26.96 18.76 9.57
C GLY A 451 -27.08 17.50 10.44
N TYR A 452 -28.24 17.25 11.10
CA TYR A 452 -28.40 16.08 11.94
C TYR A 452 -28.29 14.77 11.15
N VAL A 453 -27.56 13.80 11.71
CA VAL A 453 -27.37 12.46 11.13
C VAL A 453 -27.86 11.41 12.13
N VAL A 454 -28.60 10.41 11.63
CA VAL A 454 -29.10 9.32 12.48
C VAL A 454 -27.98 8.35 12.79
N LYS A 455 -27.70 8.19 14.09
CA LYS A 455 -26.64 7.33 14.62
C LYS A 455 -27.19 6.14 15.39
N CYS A 456 -26.39 5.09 15.50
CA CYS A 456 -26.67 3.93 16.34
C CYS A 456 -26.55 4.31 17.83
N PRO A 457 -27.56 4.02 18.67
CA PRO A 457 -27.51 4.36 20.10
C PRO A 457 -26.47 3.55 20.89
N HIS A 458 -25.98 2.44 20.34
CA HIS A 458 -25.01 1.54 21.01
C HIS A 458 -23.58 1.74 20.55
N CYS A 459 -23.37 2.11 19.28
CA CYS A 459 -22.04 2.18 18.65
C CYS A 459 -21.63 3.59 18.24
N ASP A 460 -22.55 4.56 18.30
CA ASP A 460 -22.39 5.96 17.87
C ASP A 460 -21.90 6.16 16.42
N VAL A 461 -21.96 5.10 15.58
CA VAL A 461 -21.72 5.19 14.14
C VAL A 461 -22.99 5.51 13.39
N SER A 462 -22.91 6.12 12.20
CA SER A 462 -24.09 6.41 11.38
C SER A 462 -24.80 5.13 10.96
N LEU A 463 -26.13 5.17 10.92
CA LEU A 463 -26.95 4.05 10.43
C LEU A 463 -27.01 4.06 8.90
N SER A 464 -26.85 2.89 8.29
CA SER A 464 -26.97 2.71 6.84
C SER A 464 -28.39 2.40 6.42
N VAL A 465 -28.88 3.04 5.36
CA VAL A 465 -30.23 2.81 4.80
C VAL A 465 -30.23 1.62 3.87
N HIS A 466 -31.14 0.69 4.13
CA HIS A 466 -31.38 -0.48 3.29
C HIS A 466 -32.68 -0.38 2.49
N ARG A 467 -32.83 -1.26 1.49
CA ARG A 467 -34.08 -1.40 0.75
C ARG A 467 -35.22 -1.77 1.71
N GLY A 468 -36.39 -1.16 1.53
CA GLY A 468 -37.52 -1.36 2.42
C GLY A 468 -37.61 -0.36 3.58
N GLY A 469 -36.80 0.71 3.59
CA GLY A 469 -36.93 1.81 4.55
C GLY A 469 -36.42 1.49 5.95
N LYS A 470 -35.57 0.48 6.11
CA LYS A 470 -34.88 0.18 7.36
C LYS A 470 -33.51 0.84 7.41
N MET A 471 -33.12 1.30 8.60
CA MET A 471 -31.77 1.76 8.93
C MET A 471 -31.10 0.74 9.83
N VAL A 472 -29.85 0.33 9.52
CA VAL A 472 -29.14 -0.76 10.18
C VAL A 472 -27.75 -0.33 10.64
N CYS A 473 -27.35 -0.74 11.81
CA CYS A 473 -25.99 -0.67 12.31
C CYS A 473 -25.21 -1.94 11.95
N HIS A 474 -24.15 -1.83 11.16
CA HIS A 474 -23.35 -2.98 10.73
C HIS A 474 -22.35 -3.49 11.80
N TYR A 475 -22.24 -2.82 12.95
CA TYR A 475 -21.48 -3.32 14.10
C TYR A 475 -22.29 -4.24 14.99
N CYS A 476 -23.43 -3.75 15.50
CA CYS A 476 -24.21 -4.48 16.51
C CYS A 476 -25.49 -5.14 15.95
N GLY A 477 -25.87 -4.83 14.71
CA GLY A 477 -27.10 -5.33 14.11
C GLY A 477 -28.38 -4.57 14.53
N TYR A 478 -28.24 -3.43 15.24
CA TYR A 478 -29.40 -2.60 15.60
C TYR A 478 -30.16 -2.15 14.33
N GLU A 479 -31.48 -2.32 14.33
CA GLU A 479 -32.36 -1.93 13.23
C GLU A 479 -33.44 -0.96 13.71
N THR A 480 -33.75 0.04 12.89
CA THR A 480 -34.88 0.95 13.09
C THR A 480 -35.50 1.38 11.76
N GLN A 481 -36.69 1.94 11.77
CA GLN A 481 -37.34 2.49 10.56
C GLN A 481 -36.72 3.83 10.18
N THR A 482 -36.75 4.15 8.87
CA THR A 482 -36.30 5.44 8.38
C THR A 482 -37.16 6.55 8.95
N VAL A 483 -36.53 7.55 9.57
CA VAL A 483 -37.20 8.73 10.12
C VAL A 483 -37.70 9.61 8.98
N LYS A 484 -38.97 9.99 9.00
CA LYS A 484 -39.56 10.87 7.96
C LYS A 484 -39.25 12.35 8.21
N ASN A 485 -39.19 12.75 9.48
CA ASN A 485 -38.90 14.13 9.89
C ASN A 485 -37.71 14.14 10.83
N CYS A 486 -36.94 15.21 10.78
CA CYS A 486 -35.78 15.37 11.68
C CYS A 486 -36.22 15.42 13.15
N PRO A 487 -35.67 14.59 14.02
CA PRO A 487 -36.01 14.60 15.45
C PRO A 487 -35.53 15.87 16.17
N VAL A 488 -34.61 16.64 15.56
CA VAL A 488 -34.06 17.87 16.15
C VAL A 488 -34.76 19.12 15.68
N CYS A 489 -35.01 19.28 14.35
CA CYS A 489 -35.60 20.52 13.80
C CYS A 489 -36.95 20.32 13.12
N GLY A 490 -37.53 19.11 13.10
CA GLY A 490 -38.80 18.78 12.49
C GLY A 490 -38.82 18.79 10.95
N SER A 491 -37.74 19.18 10.29
CA SER A 491 -37.66 19.31 8.83
C SER A 491 -37.87 17.95 8.12
N PRO A 492 -38.69 17.90 7.05
CA PRO A 492 -38.86 16.69 6.25
C PRO A 492 -37.77 16.54 5.16
N TYR A 493 -36.86 17.50 5.02
CA TYR A 493 -35.83 17.47 3.98
C TYR A 493 -34.68 16.51 4.32
N ILE A 494 -34.93 15.24 3.98
CA ILE A 494 -33.90 14.17 4.05
C ILE A 494 -33.05 14.24 2.78
N GLY A 495 -31.76 14.29 2.92
CA GLY A 495 -30.89 14.29 1.74
C GLY A 495 -29.44 14.00 2.04
N GLY A 496 -28.87 13.03 1.30
CA GLY A 496 -27.44 12.87 1.14
C GLY A 496 -26.95 13.59 -0.12
N PHE A 497 -25.66 13.90 -0.16
CA PHE A 497 -25.01 14.37 -1.39
C PHE A 497 -24.95 13.23 -2.40
N ARG A 498 -25.60 13.39 -3.57
CA ARG A 498 -25.72 12.32 -4.58
C ARG A 498 -24.92 12.60 -5.86
N ALA A 499 -24.33 13.79 -6.01
CA ALA A 499 -23.62 14.17 -7.22
C ALA A 499 -22.32 13.35 -7.39
N GLY A 500 -22.09 12.86 -8.59
CA GLY A 500 -20.83 12.27 -9.00
C GLY A 500 -19.89 13.29 -9.64
N THR A 501 -18.64 12.92 -9.87
CA THR A 501 -17.64 13.75 -10.54
C THR A 501 -18.10 14.24 -11.92
N GLN A 502 -18.84 13.40 -12.66
CA GLN A 502 -19.44 13.77 -13.95
C GLN A 502 -20.45 14.92 -13.79
N GLN A 503 -21.37 14.82 -12.85
CA GLN A 503 -22.39 15.86 -12.62
C GLN A 503 -21.76 17.19 -12.16
N ILE A 504 -20.65 17.11 -11.42
CA ILE A 504 -19.88 18.29 -11.01
C ILE A 504 -19.18 18.89 -12.23
N GLU A 505 -18.60 18.08 -13.09
CA GLU A 505 -17.98 18.52 -14.35
C GLU A 505 -19.01 19.25 -15.23
N ASP A 506 -20.19 18.68 -15.42
CA ASP A 506 -21.27 19.27 -16.22
C ASP A 506 -21.77 20.60 -15.61
N LEU A 507 -21.87 20.67 -14.27
CA LEU A 507 -22.23 21.90 -13.56
C LEU A 507 -21.14 22.97 -13.75
N VAL A 508 -19.89 22.66 -13.57
CA VAL A 508 -18.77 23.60 -13.68
C VAL A 508 -18.65 24.13 -15.13
N LYS A 509 -18.77 23.26 -16.14
CA LYS A 509 -18.78 23.68 -17.55
C LYS A 509 -19.94 24.62 -17.90
N ARG A 510 -21.07 24.44 -17.25
CA ARG A 510 -22.25 25.33 -17.45
C ARG A 510 -22.09 26.68 -16.76
N GLU A 511 -21.54 26.71 -15.54
CA GLU A 511 -21.34 27.94 -14.77
C GLU A 511 -20.10 28.74 -15.23
N PHE A 512 -19.08 28.04 -15.74
CA PHE A 512 -17.81 28.60 -16.22
C PHE A 512 -17.48 28.10 -17.63
N PRO A 513 -18.21 28.51 -18.67
CA PRO A 513 -18.03 27.97 -20.04
C PRO A 513 -16.64 28.19 -20.63
N GLN A 514 -15.90 29.20 -20.14
CA GLN A 514 -14.56 29.54 -20.58
C GLN A 514 -13.48 28.63 -19.99
N ALA A 515 -13.78 27.87 -18.93
CA ALA A 515 -12.80 27.07 -18.20
C ALA A 515 -12.52 25.73 -18.89
N ARG A 516 -11.25 25.39 -18.99
CA ARG A 516 -10.80 24.08 -19.44
C ARG A 516 -10.82 23.11 -18.24
N VAL A 517 -11.76 22.16 -18.26
CA VAL A 517 -11.99 21.25 -17.13
C VAL A 517 -11.45 19.87 -17.42
N LEU A 518 -10.65 19.32 -16.49
CA LEU A 518 -10.20 17.92 -16.48
C LEU A 518 -10.87 17.15 -15.34
N ARG A 519 -11.30 15.94 -15.63
CA ARG A 519 -11.82 15.00 -14.62
C ARG A 519 -10.86 13.85 -14.41
N MET A 520 -10.63 13.53 -13.12
CA MET A 520 -9.76 12.44 -12.70
C MET A 520 -10.46 11.54 -11.67
N ASP A 521 -10.96 10.43 -12.14
CA ASP A 521 -11.61 9.40 -11.32
C ASP A 521 -11.27 8.00 -11.85
N MET A 522 -11.84 6.94 -11.23
CA MET A 522 -11.58 5.57 -11.64
C MET A 522 -11.99 5.29 -13.09
N ASP A 523 -13.02 5.97 -13.61
CA ASP A 523 -13.51 5.73 -14.97
C ASP A 523 -12.56 6.34 -16.01
N THR A 524 -12.04 7.54 -15.74
CA THR A 524 -11.11 8.24 -16.65
C THR A 524 -9.68 7.67 -16.61
N THR A 525 -9.33 6.91 -15.57
CA THR A 525 -7.97 6.38 -15.36
C THR A 525 -7.81 4.88 -15.63
N LYS A 526 -8.84 4.19 -16.15
CA LYS A 526 -8.82 2.74 -16.44
C LYS A 526 -7.72 2.32 -17.43
N ASN A 527 -7.38 3.16 -18.39
CA ASN A 527 -6.38 2.85 -19.41
C ASN A 527 -4.96 2.96 -18.86
N LYS A 528 -4.06 2.11 -19.33
CA LYS A 528 -2.63 2.15 -18.98
C LYS A 528 -2.05 3.53 -19.30
N GLY A 529 -1.49 4.21 -18.29
CA GLY A 529 -0.95 5.58 -18.43
C GLY A 529 -2.01 6.70 -18.43
N GLY A 530 -3.31 6.41 -18.26
CA GLY A 530 -4.35 7.43 -18.22
C GLY A 530 -4.19 8.42 -17.08
N HIS A 531 -3.77 7.92 -15.92
CA HIS A 531 -3.47 8.72 -14.73
C HIS A 531 -2.34 9.73 -14.99
N GLU A 532 -1.20 9.27 -15.52
CA GLU A 532 -0.05 10.11 -15.80
C GLU A 532 -0.33 11.17 -16.88
N LYS A 533 -1.12 10.81 -17.89
CA LYS A 533 -1.50 11.76 -18.96
C LYS A 533 -2.37 12.91 -18.46
N ILE A 534 -3.35 12.62 -17.58
CA ILE A 534 -4.23 13.66 -17.01
C ILE A 534 -3.39 14.60 -16.13
N LEU A 535 -2.48 14.06 -15.33
CA LEU A 535 -1.63 14.84 -14.46
C LEU A 535 -0.62 15.70 -15.24
N ALA A 536 -0.03 15.15 -16.30
CA ALA A 536 0.87 15.91 -17.17
C ALA A 536 0.15 17.09 -17.81
N LYS A 537 -1.04 16.90 -18.38
CA LYS A 537 -1.85 17.99 -18.94
C LYS A 537 -2.17 19.10 -17.93
N PHE A 538 -2.46 18.71 -16.68
CA PHE A 538 -2.72 19.70 -15.64
C PHE A 538 -1.43 20.40 -15.19
N ALA A 539 -0.33 19.69 -15.07
CA ALA A 539 0.99 20.27 -14.76
C ALA A 539 1.50 21.23 -15.85
N ASP A 540 1.20 20.92 -17.11
CA ASP A 540 1.55 21.74 -18.27
C ASP A 540 0.55 22.89 -18.52
N GLU A 541 -0.34 23.15 -17.55
CA GLU A 541 -1.36 24.22 -17.59
C GLU A 541 -2.32 24.14 -18.80
N GLU A 542 -2.51 22.94 -19.37
CA GLU A 542 -3.50 22.70 -20.43
C GLU A 542 -4.94 22.74 -19.91
N ALA A 543 -5.15 22.77 -18.59
CA ALA A 543 -6.45 22.88 -17.94
C ALA A 543 -6.41 23.80 -16.73
N ASP A 544 -7.52 24.49 -16.51
CA ASP A 544 -7.71 25.47 -15.45
C ASP A 544 -8.31 24.85 -14.19
N ILE A 545 -9.20 23.88 -14.36
CA ILE A 545 -9.90 23.22 -13.25
C ILE A 545 -9.69 21.71 -13.32
N MET A 546 -9.23 21.10 -12.22
CA MET A 546 -9.20 19.64 -12.04
C MET A 546 -10.29 19.22 -11.06
N ILE A 547 -11.19 18.34 -11.49
CA ILE A 547 -12.22 17.73 -10.64
C ILE A 547 -11.87 16.27 -10.40
N GLY A 548 -11.86 15.85 -9.15
CA GLY A 548 -11.58 14.45 -8.88
C GLY A 548 -11.83 14.00 -7.45
N THR A 549 -11.50 12.73 -7.22
CA THR A 549 -11.61 12.08 -5.91
C THR A 549 -10.25 12.09 -5.19
N GLN A 550 -10.04 11.23 -4.21
CA GLN A 550 -8.80 11.15 -3.42
C GLN A 550 -7.52 11.06 -4.26
N MET A 551 -7.61 10.66 -5.53
CA MET A 551 -6.46 10.54 -6.43
C MET A 551 -5.79 11.89 -6.72
N ILE A 552 -6.55 13.01 -6.76
CA ILE A 552 -5.99 14.32 -7.05
C ILE A 552 -5.27 14.96 -5.85
N VAL A 553 -5.57 14.48 -4.64
CA VAL A 553 -5.04 15.07 -3.39
C VAL A 553 -3.69 14.45 -3.00
N LYS A 554 -3.28 13.36 -3.66
CA LYS A 554 -2.10 12.57 -3.25
C LYS A 554 -0.97 12.64 -4.27
N GLY A 555 0.26 12.78 -3.77
CA GLY A 555 1.49 12.51 -4.53
C GLY A 555 1.91 13.54 -5.60
N HIS A 556 1.17 14.63 -5.79
CA HIS A 556 1.45 15.60 -6.87
C HIS A 556 1.69 17.00 -6.32
N ASP A 557 2.54 17.74 -7.01
CA ASP A 557 2.85 19.14 -6.69
C ASP A 557 2.52 20.01 -7.91
N PHE A 558 1.54 20.90 -7.75
CA PHE A 558 1.09 21.84 -8.79
C PHE A 558 1.27 23.27 -8.28
N PRO A 559 2.35 23.94 -8.63
CA PRO A 559 2.68 25.25 -8.08
C PRO A 559 1.66 26.35 -8.40
N ASN A 560 0.89 26.20 -9.50
CA ASN A 560 -0.13 27.18 -9.93
C ASN A 560 -1.52 26.94 -9.32
N VAL A 561 -1.70 25.90 -8.50
CA VAL A 561 -2.95 25.66 -7.77
C VAL A 561 -3.01 26.57 -6.55
N THR A 562 -3.90 27.57 -6.61
CA THR A 562 -4.12 28.56 -5.55
C THR A 562 -5.47 28.41 -4.86
N LEU A 563 -6.43 27.68 -5.46
CA LEU A 563 -7.74 27.39 -4.87
C LEU A 563 -8.04 25.90 -4.84
N VAL A 564 -8.45 25.41 -3.66
CA VAL A 564 -8.97 24.04 -3.49
C VAL A 564 -10.38 24.12 -2.91
N GLY A 565 -11.35 23.55 -3.62
CA GLY A 565 -12.73 23.39 -3.15
C GLY A 565 -13.01 21.96 -2.72
N VAL A 566 -13.35 21.72 -1.45
CA VAL A 566 -13.84 20.43 -0.95
C VAL A 566 -15.36 20.45 -0.95
N LEU A 567 -15.98 19.65 -1.83
CA LEU A 567 -17.40 19.82 -2.16
C LEU A 567 -18.39 19.11 -1.21
N ALA A 568 -17.96 18.09 -0.49
CA ALA A 568 -18.86 17.32 0.38
C ALA A 568 -18.06 16.64 1.51
N ALA A 569 -17.64 17.42 2.50
CA ALA A 569 -16.88 16.92 3.65
C ALA A 569 -17.68 15.89 4.47
N ASP A 570 -19.00 16.06 4.54
CA ASP A 570 -19.93 15.19 5.29
C ASP A 570 -19.93 13.74 4.82
N MET A 571 -19.60 13.47 3.55
CA MET A 571 -19.60 12.09 3.02
C MET A 571 -18.57 11.18 3.68
N SER A 572 -17.43 11.71 4.09
CA SER A 572 -16.43 10.94 4.85
C SER A 572 -16.76 10.93 6.33
N LEU A 573 -17.30 12.02 6.83
CA LEU A 573 -17.59 12.23 8.25
C LEU A 573 -18.64 11.24 8.78
N TYR A 574 -19.63 10.93 7.96
CA TYR A 574 -20.77 10.08 8.33
C TYR A 574 -20.74 8.72 7.63
N SER A 575 -19.56 8.20 7.33
CA SER A 575 -19.46 6.77 6.99
C SER A 575 -19.78 5.94 8.24
N ASP A 576 -20.23 4.70 8.01
CA ASP A 576 -20.60 3.74 9.07
C ASP A 576 -19.36 3.13 9.78
N ASP A 577 -18.30 3.90 9.97
CA ASP A 577 -17.01 3.50 10.52
C ASP A 577 -16.59 4.43 11.65
N TYR A 578 -16.12 3.87 12.78
CA TYR A 578 -15.62 4.65 13.90
C TYR A 578 -14.41 5.54 13.56
N ARG A 579 -13.69 5.23 12.47
CA ARG A 579 -12.56 6.02 11.95
C ARG A 579 -12.98 7.19 11.06
N SER A 580 -14.28 7.42 10.87
CA SER A 580 -14.79 8.43 9.94
C SER A 580 -14.30 9.84 10.27
N GLY A 581 -14.25 10.20 11.56
CA GLY A 581 -13.71 11.49 12.03
C GLY A 581 -12.25 11.68 11.66
N GLU A 582 -11.42 10.67 11.96
CA GLU A 582 -9.98 10.65 11.66
C GLU A 582 -9.72 10.75 10.13
N ARG A 583 -10.41 9.93 9.35
CA ARG A 583 -10.27 9.96 7.88
C ARG A 583 -10.69 11.29 7.28
N THR A 584 -11.75 11.90 7.82
CA THR A 584 -12.20 13.21 7.37
C THR A 584 -11.15 14.26 7.66
N PHE A 585 -10.63 14.31 8.89
CA PHE A 585 -9.55 15.22 9.26
C PHE A 585 -8.33 15.06 8.33
N GLN A 586 -7.85 13.83 8.13
CA GLN A 586 -6.71 13.53 7.28
C GLN A 586 -6.92 14.00 5.83
N LEU A 587 -8.08 13.69 5.25
CA LEU A 587 -8.41 14.08 3.88
C LEU A 587 -8.52 15.59 3.70
N LEU A 588 -9.18 16.29 4.63
CA LEU A 588 -9.33 17.74 4.58
C LEU A 588 -7.98 18.44 4.71
N THR A 589 -7.13 17.98 5.63
CA THR A 589 -5.78 18.52 5.83
C THR A 589 -4.87 18.26 4.62
N GLN A 590 -4.95 17.06 4.03
CA GLN A 590 -4.21 16.75 2.80
C GLN A 590 -4.68 17.62 1.62
N ALA A 591 -6.00 17.80 1.47
CA ALA A 591 -6.57 18.65 0.43
C ALA A 591 -6.13 20.11 0.62
N ALA A 592 -6.20 20.63 1.86
CA ALA A 592 -5.71 21.95 2.19
C ALA A 592 -4.23 22.11 1.85
N GLY A 593 -3.42 21.10 2.15
CA GLY A 593 -1.98 21.11 1.84
C GLY A 593 -1.63 21.19 0.35
N ARG A 594 -2.60 21.12 -0.57
CA ARG A 594 -2.37 21.25 -2.03
C ARG A 594 -2.40 22.69 -2.52
N ALA A 595 -3.12 23.59 -1.85
CA ALA A 595 -3.18 24.99 -2.22
C ALA A 595 -1.89 25.73 -1.82
N GLY A 596 -1.44 26.65 -2.66
CA GLY A 596 -0.36 27.60 -2.36
C GLY A 596 1.02 26.95 -2.17
N ARG A 597 1.38 25.97 -3.00
CA ARG A 597 2.72 25.37 -3.02
C ARG A 597 3.73 26.15 -3.86
N GLY A 598 3.23 27.05 -4.69
CA GLY A 598 4.03 27.97 -5.46
C GLY A 598 4.38 29.25 -4.68
N ARG A 599 4.66 30.31 -5.41
CA ARG A 599 5.00 31.62 -4.82
C ARG A 599 3.75 32.39 -4.29
N ARG A 600 2.55 31.96 -4.71
CA ARG A 600 1.28 32.64 -4.39
C ARG A 600 0.62 31.96 -3.17
N PRO A 601 -0.06 32.72 -2.31
CA PRO A 601 -0.83 32.15 -1.19
C PRO A 601 -1.99 31.29 -1.73
N GLY A 602 -2.34 30.23 -1.02
CA GLY A 602 -3.44 29.36 -1.36
C GLY A 602 -4.65 29.59 -0.47
N GLU A 603 -5.86 29.39 -1.04
CA GLU A 603 -7.13 29.39 -0.31
C GLU A 603 -7.84 28.05 -0.46
N VAL A 604 -8.55 27.66 0.58
CA VAL A 604 -9.30 26.39 0.62
C VAL A 604 -10.73 26.65 1.11
N ILE A 605 -11.70 26.13 0.38
CA ILE A 605 -13.11 26.18 0.79
C ILE A 605 -13.58 24.76 1.13
N ILE A 606 -13.96 24.53 2.38
CA ILE A 606 -14.57 23.27 2.84
C ILE A 606 -16.07 23.46 2.95
N GLN A 607 -16.84 22.82 2.07
CA GLN A 607 -18.31 22.86 2.07
C GLN A 607 -18.87 21.70 2.90
N THR A 608 -19.73 22.01 3.88
CA THR A 608 -20.30 21.04 4.81
C THR A 608 -21.66 21.47 5.36
N TYR A 609 -22.48 20.50 5.74
CA TYR A 609 -23.70 20.69 6.53
C TYR A 609 -23.45 20.58 8.04
N SER A 610 -22.20 20.29 8.46
CA SER A 610 -21.81 20.10 9.86
C SER A 610 -20.55 20.91 10.22
N PRO A 611 -20.58 22.26 10.07
CA PRO A 611 -19.40 23.12 10.26
C PRO A 611 -18.86 23.10 11.69
N ASP A 612 -19.69 22.73 12.66
CA ASP A 612 -19.33 22.68 14.08
C ASP A 612 -18.62 21.39 14.51
N HIS A 613 -18.57 20.38 13.62
CA HIS A 613 -17.91 19.13 13.94
C HIS A 613 -16.40 19.31 14.15
N TYR A 614 -15.86 18.77 15.24
CA TYR A 614 -14.46 18.97 15.62
C TYR A 614 -13.47 18.58 14.53
N SER A 615 -13.69 17.48 13.80
CA SER A 615 -12.83 17.06 12.68
C SER A 615 -12.72 18.12 11.59
N ILE A 616 -13.83 18.81 11.26
CA ILE A 616 -13.86 19.89 10.27
C ILE A 616 -13.19 21.14 10.81
N ARG A 617 -13.55 21.54 12.03
CA ARG A 617 -13.00 22.76 12.68
C ARG A 617 -11.50 22.66 12.86
N MET A 618 -10.99 21.52 13.33
CA MET A 618 -9.56 21.32 13.54
C MET A 618 -8.82 21.18 12.20
N ALA A 619 -9.39 20.51 11.19
CA ALA A 619 -8.82 20.47 9.85
C ALA A 619 -8.71 21.87 9.21
N ALA A 620 -9.73 22.72 9.39
CA ALA A 620 -9.69 24.11 8.92
C ALA A 620 -8.58 24.93 9.58
N ARG A 621 -8.24 24.63 10.83
CA ARG A 621 -7.13 25.25 11.58
C ARG A 621 -5.80 24.53 11.36
N GLN A 622 -5.82 23.38 10.66
CA GLN A 622 -4.67 22.48 10.51
C GLN A 622 -4.07 22.04 11.87
N ASP A 623 -4.93 21.95 12.89
CA ASP A 623 -4.60 21.62 14.27
C ASP A 623 -4.80 20.10 14.49
N TYR A 624 -3.75 19.33 14.28
CA TYR A 624 -3.79 17.89 14.50
C TYR A 624 -3.83 17.54 16.00
N GLU A 625 -3.11 18.25 16.87
CA GLU A 625 -3.05 17.93 18.30
C GLU A 625 -4.41 18.17 18.96
N GLY A 626 -5.09 19.29 18.64
CA GLY A 626 -6.45 19.54 19.10
C GLY A 626 -7.49 18.56 18.52
N PHE A 627 -7.29 18.08 17.30
CA PHE A 627 -8.10 16.99 16.74
C PHE A 627 -7.86 15.68 17.51
N TYR A 628 -6.61 15.31 17.70
CA TYR A 628 -6.21 14.08 18.39
C TYR A 628 -6.81 14.00 19.81
N GLU A 629 -6.71 15.04 20.60
CA GLU A 629 -7.28 15.10 21.94
C GLU A 629 -8.79 14.79 21.95
N LYS A 630 -9.55 15.41 21.06
CA LYS A 630 -11.01 15.21 20.97
C LYS A 630 -11.39 13.83 20.46
N GLU A 631 -10.68 13.35 19.44
CA GLU A 631 -10.93 12.03 18.87
C GLU A 631 -10.53 10.93 19.88
N MET A 632 -9.44 11.08 20.63
CA MET A 632 -9.03 10.11 21.63
C MET A 632 -10.02 10.01 22.80
N ASN A 633 -10.58 11.14 23.25
CA ASN A 633 -11.67 11.10 24.23
C ASN A 633 -12.88 10.30 23.74
N TYR A 634 -13.24 10.44 22.45
CA TYR A 634 -14.29 9.64 21.85
C TYR A 634 -13.90 8.15 21.77
N ARG A 635 -12.66 7.83 21.34
CA ARG A 635 -12.17 6.45 21.23
C ARG A 635 -12.11 5.74 22.57
N ASP A 636 -11.68 6.45 23.61
CA ASP A 636 -11.63 5.93 24.98
C ASP A 636 -13.02 5.64 25.53
N LEU A 637 -13.95 6.61 25.43
CA LEU A 637 -15.33 6.45 25.88
C LEU A 637 -16.04 5.27 25.22
N MET A 638 -15.80 5.07 23.91
CA MET A 638 -16.46 4.04 23.12
C MET A 638 -15.69 2.72 23.05
N GLY A 639 -14.52 2.63 23.66
CA GLY A 639 -13.63 1.46 23.60
C GLY A 639 -13.21 1.14 22.16
N TYR A 640 -12.78 2.13 21.39
CA TYR A 640 -12.26 1.94 20.03
C TYR A 640 -10.71 2.08 19.98
N PRO A 641 -10.04 1.42 19.01
CA PRO A 641 -8.61 1.61 18.82
C PRO A 641 -8.22 3.09 18.60
N PRO A 642 -7.08 3.57 19.17
CA PRO A 642 -6.04 2.81 19.87
C PRO A 642 -6.24 2.66 21.39
N ALA A 643 -7.28 3.25 22.00
CA ALA A 643 -7.57 3.14 23.42
C ALA A 643 -7.86 1.68 23.81
N SER A 644 -8.50 0.94 22.91
CA SER A 644 -8.65 -0.52 23.02
C SER A 644 -8.21 -1.20 21.72
N GLN A 645 -8.33 -2.51 21.64
CA GLN A 645 -8.07 -3.33 20.46
C GLN A 645 -9.36 -3.94 19.94
N LEU A 646 -9.48 -4.07 18.64
CA LEU A 646 -10.67 -4.59 17.97
C LEU A 646 -10.30 -5.79 17.10
N MET A 647 -11.00 -6.90 17.24
CA MET A 647 -10.90 -8.02 16.31
C MET A 647 -12.26 -8.26 15.65
N ALA A 648 -12.29 -8.27 14.34
CA ALA A 648 -13.46 -8.67 13.56
C ALA A 648 -13.31 -10.13 13.12
N VAL A 649 -14.35 -10.93 13.30
CA VAL A 649 -14.45 -12.32 12.84
C VAL A 649 -15.47 -12.36 11.71
N LEU A 650 -14.98 -12.37 10.47
CA LEU A 650 -15.83 -12.46 9.30
C LEU A 650 -16.11 -13.92 8.94
N MET A 651 -17.37 -14.29 8.90
CA MET A 651 -17.85 -15.62 8.53
C MET A 651 -18.61 -15.55 7.21
N THR A 652 -18.34 -16.49 6.30
CA THR A 652 -19.01 -16.56 5.01
C THR A 652 -19.47 -17.99 4.70
N GLY A 653 -20.66 -18.13 4.08
CA GLY A 653 -21.24 -19.42 3.75
C GLY A 653 -22.38 -19.29 2.74
N SER A 654 -22.74 -20.39 2.07
CA SER A 654 -23.82 -20.43 1.07
C SER A 654 -25.23 -20.54 1.67
N ASP A 655 -25.33 -20.94 2.95
CA ASP A 655 -26.61 -21.12 3.66
C ASP A 655 -26.69 -20.09 4.82
N GLU A 656 -27.63 -19.15 4.72
CA GLU A 656 -27.74 -18.05 5.68
C GLU A 656 -28.13 -18.52 7.09
N ASN A 657 -29.02 -19.50 7.18
CA ASN A 657 -29.51 -20.00 8.48
C ASN A 657 -28.40 -20.75 9.22
N LYS A 658 -27.69 -21.62 8.52
CA LYS A 658 -26.51 -22.31 9.08
C LYS A 658 -25.44 -21.35 9.49
N LEU A 659 -25.16 -20.34 8.66
CA LEU A 659 -24.16 -19.31 8.95
C LEU A 659 -24.53 -18.49 10.19
N THR A 660 -25.79 -18.10 10.33
CA THR A 660 -26.29 -17.36 11.51
C THR A 660 -26.16 -18.19 12.76
N THR A 661 -26.59 -19.46 12.71
CA THR A 661 -26.48 -20.40 13.83
C THR A 661 -25.02 -20.61 14.24
N ALA A 662 -24.12 -20.82 13.27
CA ALA A 662 -22.70 -20.97 13.53
C ALA A 662 -22.06 -19.71 14.13
N ALA A 663 -22.48 -18.53 13.69
CA ALA A 663 -22.01 -17.26 14.26
C ALA A 663 -22.45 -17.09 15.72
N GLU A 664 -23.68 -17.45 16.06
CA GLU A 664 -24.14 -17.42 17.44
C GLU A 664 -23.39 -18.42 18.34
N TYR A 665 -23.10 -19.63 17.86
CA TYR A 665 -22.26 -20.57 18.59
C TYR A 665 -20.84 -20.05 18.81
N LEU A 666 -20.25 -19.46 17.79
CA LEU A 666 -18.89 -18.91 17.88
C LEU A 666 -18.82 -17.71 18.83
N LYS A 667 -19.84 -16.85 18.85
CA LYS A 667 -20.02 -15.79 19.85
C LYS A 667 -20.06 -16.32 21.26
N LYS A 668 -20.96 -17.31 21.52
CA LYS A 668 -21.08 -17.93 22.85
C LYS A 668 -19.76 -18.58 23.28
N TYR A 669 -19.05 -19.19 22.36
CA TYR A 669 -17.74 -19.77 22.64
C TYR A 669 -16.70 -18.71 22.99
N ALA A 670 -16.63 -17.61 22.23
CA ALA A 670 -15.74 -16.50 22.54
C ALA A 670 -15.98 -15.94 23.95
N ILE A 671 -17.24 -15.73 24.34
CA ILE A 671 -17.61 -15.27 25.69
C ILE A 671 -17.16 -16.31 26.75
N ARG A 672 -17.35 -17.60 26.48
CA ARG A 672 -17.00 -18.67 27.43
C ARG A 672 -15.49 -18.80 27.69
N VAL A 673 -14.64 -18.52 26.69
CA VAL A 673 -13.18 -18.65 26.82
C VAL A 673 -12.50 -17.36 27.29
N SER A 674 -13.23 -16.26 27.39
CA SER A 674 -12.77 -15.01 28.01
C SER A 674 -13.09 -14.97 29.49
N ALA A 675 -12.23 -14.29 30.28
CA ALA A 675 -12.55 -13.97 31.66
C ALA A 675 -13.60 -12.85 31.73
N ASP A 676 -14.28 -12.71 32.86
CA ASP A 676 -15.27 -11.67 33.06
C ASP A 676 -14.68 -10.29 32.86
N GLY A 677 -15.31 -9.50 31.97
CA GLY A 677 -14.89 -8.14 31.66
C GLY A 677 -13.68 -8.01 30.72
N GLU A 678 -13.00 -9.12 30.39
CA GLU A 678 -11.78 -9.10 29.56
C GLU A 678 -12.06 -8.74 28.09
N VAL A 679 -13.23 -9.13 27.59
CA VAL A 679 -13.64 -8.93 26.20
C VAL A 679 -15.11 -8.55 26.08
N GLN A 680 -15.38 -7.49 25.34
CA GLN A 680 -16.74 -7.17 24.89
C GLN A 680 -17.01 -7.82 23.53
N VAL A 681 -18.02 -8.67 23.42
CA VAL A 681 -18.41 -9.33 22.17
C VAL A 681 -19.67 -8.70 21.59
N ILE A 682 -19.59 -8.18 20.35
CA ILE A 682 -20.64 -7.45 19.67
C ILE A 682 -21.05 -8.20 18.40
N GLY A 683 -22.36 -8.23 18.09
CA GLY A 683 -22.91 -8.97 16.97
C GLY A 683 -23.46 -10.35 17.41
N PRO A 684 -23.64 -11.35 16.49
CA PRO A 684 -23.32 -11.27 15.06
C PRO A 684 -24.22 -10.30 14.30
N ALA A 685 -23.64 -9.59 13.36
CA ALA A 685 -24.35 -8.65 12.50
C ALA A 685 -24.08 -8.97 11.01
N SER A 686 -24.97 -8.50 10.14
CA SER A 686 -24.70 -8.52 8.70
C SER A 686 -23.85 -7.30 8.34
N PRO A 687 -22.71 -7.46 7.62
CA PRO A 687 -21.93 -6.33 7.13
C PRO A 687 -22.71 -5.51 6.09
N SER A 688 -22.17 -4.35 5.70
CA SER A 688 -22.79 -3.43 4.74
C SER A 688 -23.17 -4.11 3.42
N VAL A 689 -22.39 -5.10 3.01
CA VAL A 689 -22.72 -6.02 1.92
C VAL A 689 -22.91 -7.43 2.49
N GLY A 690 -24.13 -7.76 2.88
CA GLY A 690 -24.48 -9.02 3.55
C GLY A 690 -24.44 -10.26 2.65
N LYS A 691 -24.45 -10.09 1.30
CA LYS A 691 -24.40 -11.19 0.32
C LYS A 691 -23.62 -10.78 -0.92
N VAL A 692 -22.68 -11.61 -1.37
CA VAL A 692 -21.89 -11.43 -2.61
C VAL A 692 -21.82 -12.76 -3.35
N ASN A 693 -22.21 -12.80 -4.62
CA ASN A 693 -22.17 -14.02 -5.45
C ASN A 693 -22.76 -15.24 -4.75
N ASP A 694 -23.96 -15.08 -4.20
CA ASP A 694 -24.70 -16.09 -3.44
C ASP A 694 -24.02 -16.62 -2.16
N VAL A 695 -22.99 -15.94 -1.69
CA VAL A 695 -22.34 -16.20 -0.40
C VAL A 695 -22.80 -15.16 0.61
N TYR A 696 -23.43 -15.62 1.69
CA TYR A 696 -23.85 -14.80 2.82
C TYR A 696 -22.67 -14.48 3.74
N ARG A 697 -22.78 -13.38 4.46
CA ARG A 697 -21.72 -12.85 5.32
C ARG A 697 -22.28 -12.47 6.68
N LYS A 698 -21.58 -12.83 7.75
CA LYS A 698 -21.82 -12.39 9.13
C LYS A 698 -20.51 -11.96 9.77
N VAL A 699 -20.57 -11.02 10.70
CA VAL A 699 -19.40 -10.52 11.42
C VAL A 699 -19.67 -10.46 12.91
N ILE A 700 -18.68 -10.84 13.70
CA ILE A 700 -18.64 -10.69 15.15
C ILE A 700 -17.45 -9.78 15.46
N TYR A 701 -17.65 -8.80 16.35
CA TYR A 701 -16.56 -7.95 16.82
C TYR A 701 -16.23 -8.26 18.27
N LEU A 702 -14.95 -8.34 18.59
CA LEU A 702 -14.43 -8.49 19.93
C LEU A 702 -13.55 -7.29 20.26
N LYS A 703 -13.81 -6.62 21.39
CA LYS A 703 -13.02 -5.51 21.92
C LYS A 703 -12.32 -5.94 23.21
N SER A 704 -11.05 -5.58 23.35
CA SER A 704 -10.24 -5.78 24.55
C SER A 704 -9.22 -4.66 24.70
N GLU A 705 -8.81 -4.35 25.90
CA GLU A 705 -7.72 -3.41 26.15
C GLU A 705 -6.38 -3.97 25.65
N GLU A 706 -6.21 -5.28 25.70
CA GLU A 706 -4.97 -5.96 25.37
C GLU A 706 -5.04 -6.76 24.05
N TYR A 707 -4.09 -6.51 23.16
CA TYR A 707 -3.95 -7.22 21.88
C TYR A 707 -3.74 -8.74 22.09
N GLN A 708 -2.93 -9.14 23.06
CA GLN A 708 -2.60 -10.53 23.31
C GLN A 708 -3.81 -11.36 23.77
N VAL A 709 -4.76 -10.73 24.46
CA VAL A 709 -6.02 -11.34 24.83
C VAL A 709 -6.81 -11.74 23.57
N LEU A 710 -6.92 -10.85 22.61
CA LEU A 710 -7.59 -11.13 21.35
C LEU A 710 -6.88 -12.23 20.55
N VAL A 711 -5.53 -12.25 20.53
CA VAL A 711 -4.74 -13.33 19.90
C VAL A 711 -5.02 -14.67 20.58
N ARG A 712 -5.02 -14.71 21.90
CA ARG A 712 -5.36 -15.92 22.68
C ARG A 712 -6.76 -16.43 22.34
N ILE A 713 -7.76 -15.55 22.33
CA ILE A 713 -9.14 -15.92 22.01
C ILE A 713 -9.24 -16.39 20.55
N LYS A 714 -8.57 -15.73 19.62
CA LYS A 714 -8.47 -16.17 18.22
C LYS A 714 -7.95 -17.62 18.15
N ASN A 715 -6.86 -17.94 18.85
CA ASN A 715 -6.28 -19.28 18.85
C ASN A 715 -7.28 -20.33 19.41
N HIS A 716 -8.03 -19.98 20.46
CA HIS A 716 -9.09 -20.84 20.97
C HIS A 716 -10.23 -21.02 19.96
N MET A 717 -10.65 -19.93 19.27
CA MET A 717 -11.69 -19.99 18.26
C MET A 717 -11.26 -20.83 17.05
N GLU A 718 -10.03 -20.67 16.56
CA GLU A 718 -9.47 -21.49 15.46
C GLU A 718 -9.53 -22.98 15.81
N ARG A 719 -9.08 -23.35 17.01
CA ARG A 719 -9.14 -24.72 17.50
C ARG A 719 -10.58 -25.24 17.62
N TYR A 720 -11.51 -24.40 18.08
CA TYR A 720 -12.94 -24.74 18.18
C TYR A 720 -13.56 -24.97 16.79
N ILE A 721 -13.24 -24.13 15.82
CA ILE A 721 -13.69 -24.25 14.43
C ILE A 721 -13.17 -25.55 13.81
N GLU A 722 -11.92 -25.90 14.05
CA GLU A 722 -11.27 -27.07 13.48
C GLU A 722 -11.93 -28.40 13.91
N ILE A 723 -12.26 -28.52 15.20
CA ILE A 723 -12.85 -29.75 15.76
C ILE A 723 -14.35 -29.90 15.55
N ASN A 724 -15.05 -28.77 15.28
CA ASN A 724 -16.52 -28.79 15.15
C ASN A 724 -16.98 -28.82 13.70
N ARG A 725 -17.68 -29.89 13.32
CA ARG A 725 -18.25 -30.07 11.96
C ARG A 725 -19.28 -29.02 11.55
N GLY A 726 -19.89 -28.31 12.51
CA GLY A 726 -20.87 -27.26 12.27
C GLY A 726 -20.33 -26.08 11.44
N PHE A 727 -19.01 -25.91 11.39
CA PHE A 727 -18.33 -24.88 10.57
C PHE A 727 -17.88 -25.42 9.21
N ALA A 728 -18.16 -26.68 8.87
CA ALA A 728 -17.79 -27.24 7.58
C ALA A 728 -18.41 -26.41 6.42
N ASN A 729 -17.65 -26.17 5.36
CA ASN A 729 -18.02 -25.35 4.21
C ASN A 729 -18.24 -23.85 4.49
N MET A 730 -17.82 -23.35 5.64
CA MET A 730 -17.75 -21.93 5.96
C MET A 730 -16.32 -21.45 5.89
N ARG A 731 -16.13 -20.22 5.41
CA ARG A 731 -14.84 -19.56 5.48
C ARG A 731 -14.88 -18.54 6.62
N ILE A 732 -13.97 -18.65 7.55
CA ILE A 732 -13.85 -17.78 8.72
C ILE A 732 -12.51 -17.05 8.65
N GLN A 733 -12.54 -15.75 8.89
CA GLN A 733 -11.36 -14.88 8.78
C GLN A 733 -11.32 -13.94 9.97
N PHE A 734 -10.14 -13.77 10.52
CA PHE A 734 -9.86 -12.83 11.61
C PHE A 734 -9.20 -11.57 11.05
N ASP A 735 -9.60 -10.42 11.55
CA ASP A 735 -9.04 -9.13 11.18
C ASP A 735 -8.88 -8.25 12.42
N PHE A 736 -7.63 -8.01 12.80
CA PHE A 736 -7.29 -7.18 13.95
C PHE A 736 -7.22 -5.72 13.53
N ASN A 737 -7.86 -4.85 14.29
CA ASN A 737 -7.97 -3.43 14.04
C ASN A 737 -8.32 -3.12 12.58
N PRO A 738 -9.49 -3.61 12.09
CA PRO A 738 -9.87 -3.50 10.69
C PRO A 738 -9.89 -2.05 10.24
N MET A 739 -9.33 -1.79 9.06
CA MET A 739 -9.32 -0.44 8.48
C MET A 739 -10.61 -0.13 7.72
N ASN A 740 -11.38 -1.13 7.37
CA ASN A 740 -12.70 -0.98 6.73
C ASN A 740 -13.68 -1.93 7.39
N ILE A 741 -14.93 -1.50 7.50
CA ILE A 741 -16.05 -2.38 7.82
C ILE A 741 -16.32 -3.28 6.62
N PHE A 742 -16.70 -4.54 6.89
CA PHE A 742 -16.91 -5.56 5.87
C PHE A 742 -18.17 -5.34 5.04
#